data_5fb5cb77d852caa6151abd5abe090433
#
_entry.id   5fb5cb77d852caa6151abd5abe090433
#
_cell.length_a   1.000
_cell.length_b   1.000
_cell.length_c   1.000
_cell.angle_alpha   90.00
_cell.angle_beta   90.00
_cell.angle_gamma   90.00
#
_symmetry.space_group_name_H-M   'P 1'
#
loop_
_entity.id
_entity.type
_entity.pdbx_description
1 polymer ?
#
loop_
_entity_poly.entity_id
_entity_poly.type
_entity_poly.pdbx_seq_one_letter_code
_entity_poly.pdbx_strand_id
1 'polypeptide(L)'
;WYVTSVDEKLRPDDSGPNLMFMQSNGGLTDARRFRGKDALLSGPAGGVVGMVKTGEKTGFKKLIGFDMGGTSTDVCHHNGDYERTLETQVAGVRLRAPMMLINTVAAGGGSILHFDGSRYRVGPDSAGANPGPACYRNGGPLTVTDCNVMLGKLNPELFPKVFGKNANQQIDVNIVKEKFNVLAKEISNATKKAVSPIEVAEGFLSIAIECMANAIKKISVQRGYDVSKYTLSCFGGAGGQHACLVADSLGMKKIHLHQYAGVLSAYGIGLADSRTINDLAIELNLNKDIIESLSIQFNNLKKQGREEMLAQNLNSEKLRYSSRIYLRYEGSDSALAVRFSEYQEIKSNFENIHQARFGFISPEKLLIVESIQVEVSCPSEHVESKNNKRTKRGTSSIARLNVVMNGDSNPTSFYHRNNISTNDKLIGPAVIIEDTSTIVIEPGWQASINNNFDLILERTEEKQRMSAIGTNVDPIMLEIFNNLFMNVAEQMGTVLENTASSVNIKERLDFSCALFSPTGDLVANAPHVPVHLGSMSESIKTIIRENNKTMMPGDAFLINAPYNGGTHLPDITLIKPVYDEQEEEVIFYVATRGHHADIGGTVPGSTPAYSKHIKEEGILIDNFTLVSKGVFLEEEIYNLLSSGDFPARNIKQNIADLKAQVASAEKGAQELLGVIQNYGLKVVHAYMQHVQDNAEESVRRILDVISDSSFTYKMDDGYQVSVTISVDKKKRSATIDFTGTSDQHPSNFNAPSAICHAAVLYVFRCLVDDNIPLNAGCLKPLKLIIPEHSMINPEYPAAVIAGNVETSQYIVDTLFGALGVVAASQGTMNNFTWGNDRIQNYETICGGSGASAEQNGCSAVH
;
A
#
# COMPACT_ATOMS: atom_id res chain seq x y z
N TRP A 1 -21.87 -24.57 -13.86
CA TRP A 1 -22.29 -25.85 -13.27
C TRP A 1 -22.93 -25.66 -11.88
N TYR A 2 -22.21 -25.07 -10.89
CA TYR A 2 -22.78 -24.89 -9.52
C TYR A 2 -24.11 -24.13 -9.52
N VAL A 3 -24.13 -22.94 -10.12
CA VAL A 3 -25.33 -22.08 -10.19
C VAL A 3 -26.49 -22.82 -10.89
N THR A 4 -26.22 -23.43 -12.04
CA THR A 4 -27.20 -24.19 -12.82
C THR A 4 -27.75 -25.36 -11.99
N SER A 5 -26.89 -26.12 -11.32
CA SER A 5 -27.31 -27.25 -10.49
C SER A 5 -28.19 -26.84 -9.31
N VAL A 6 -27.92 -25.65 -8.71
CA VAL A 6 -28.76 -25.11 -7.63
C VAL A 6 -30.08 -24.61 -8.18
N ASP A 7 -30.07 -23.91 -9.33
CA ASP A 7 -31.28 -23.40 -9.98
C ASP A 7 -32.25 -24.54 -10.38
N GLU A 8 -31.74 -25.57 -11.03
CA GLU A 8 -32.51 -26.75 -11.42
C GLU A 8 -33.13 -27.49 -10.24
N LYS A 9 -32.43 -27.55 -9.09
CA LYS A 9 -32.96 -28.20 -7.87
C LYS A 9 -34.01 -27.36 -7.15
N LEU A 10 -33.89 -26.03 -7.16
CA LEU A 10 -34.81 -25.14 -6.50
C LEU A 10 -36.02 -24.78 -7.36
N ARG A 11 -35.88 -24.81 -8.69
CA ARG A 11 -36.88 -24.43 -9.65
C ARG A 11 -37.07 -25.51 -10.74
N PRO A 12 -37.38 -26.76 -10.36
CA PRO A 12 -37.76 -27.75 -11.35
C PRO A 12 -39.03 -27.23 -12.09
N ASP A 13 -39.07 -27.20 -13.35
CA ASP A 13 -40.19 -26.70 -14.17
C ASP A 13 -40.44 -25.17 -14.12
N ASP A 14 -39.39 -24.37 -13.87
CA ASP A 14 -39.48 -22.91 -13.73
C ASP A 14 -40.45 -22.42 -12.62
N SER A 15 -40.93 -23.29 -11.77
CA SER A 15 -41.72 -22.96 -10.59
C SER A 15 -40.81 -22.82 -9.36
N GLY A 16 -41.16 -21.98 -8.41
CA GLY A 16 -40.42 -21.82 -7.17
C GLY A 16 -39.87 -20.39 -6.94
N PRO A 17 -39.07 -20.19 -5.91
CA PRO A 17 -38.58 -18.87 -5.56
C PRO A 17 -37.55 -18.35 -6.59
N ASN A 18 -37.53 -17.03 -6.78
CA ASN A 18 -36.51 -16.38 -7.59
C ASN A 18 -35.14 -16.55 -6.94
N LEU A 19 -34.21 -17.21 -7.62
CA LEU A 19 -32.84 -17.40 -7.16
C LEU A 19 -31.99 -16.26 -7.69
N MET A 20 -31.48 -15.42 -6.76
CA MET A 20 -30.66 -14.26 -7.04
C MET A 20 -29.25 -14.49 -6.48
N PHE A 21 -28.24 -14.03 -7.19
CA PHE A 21 -26.85 -14.09 -6.76
C PHE A 21 -26.25 -12.70 -6.61
N MET A 22 -25.46 -12.53 -5.56
CA MET A 22 -24.70 -11.31 -5.33
C MET A 22 -23.54 -11.19 -6.30
N GLN A 23 -23.44 -10.05 -6.97
CA GLN A 23 -22.34 -9.72 -7.86
C GLN A 23 -21.26 -8.92 -7.11
N SER A 24 -20.02 -8.98 -7.62
CA SER A 24 -18.89 -8.19 -7.09
C SER A 24 -19.11 -6.67 -7.13
N ASN A 25 -20.05 -6.19 -7.95
CA ASN A 25 -20.46 -4.77 -8.05
C ASN A 25 -21.45 -4.32 -6.96
N GLY A 26 -21.87 -5.22 -6.07
CA GLY A 26 -22.80 -4.94 -4.97
C GLY A 26 -24.29 -5.02 -5.34
N GLY A 27 -24.62 -5.57 -6.49
CA GLY A 27 -26.00 -5.79 -6.92
C GLY A 27 -26.38 -7.26 -6.98
N LEU A 28 -27.67 -7.56 -6.85
CA LEU A 28 -28.20 -8.87 -7.13
C LEU A 28 -28.52 -9.02 -8.63
N THR A 29 -28.35 -10.23 -9.15
CA THR A 29 -28.79 -10.62 -10.49
C THR A 29 -29.41 -12.01 -10.48
N ASP A 30 -30.30 -12.29 -11.44
CA ASP A 30 -30.90 -13.62 -11.61
C ASP A 30 -29.82 -14.69 -11.88
N ALA A 31 -30.00 -15.88 -11.33
CA ALA A 31 -29.09 -17.02 -11.45
C ALA A 31 -28.65 -17.31 -12.89
N ARG A 32 -29.55 -17.15 -13.87
CA ARG A 32 -29.27 -17.39 -15.30
C ARG A 32 -28.34 -16.36 -15.94
N ARG A 33 -28.21 -15.18 -15.32
CA ARG A 33 -27.33 -14.09 -15.77
C ARG A 33 -26.00 -14.04 -15.05
N PHE A 34 -25.88 -14.68 -13.88
CA PHE A 34 -24.67 -14.69 -13.08
C PHE A 34 -23.52 -15.39 -13.79
N ARG A 35 -22.37 -14.77 -13.84
CA ARG A 35 -21.14 -15.26 -14.52
C ARG A 35 -19.99 -15.37 -13.53
N GLY A 36 -18.97 -16.17 -13.86
CA GLY A 36 -17.80 -16.38 -13.00
C GLY A 36 -17.10 -15.08 -12.58
N LYS A 37 -16.99 -14.10 -13.48
CA LYS A 37 -16.42 -12.78 -13.19
C LYS A 37 -17.18 -11.99 -12.09
N ASP A 38 -18.48 -12.29 -11.95
CA ASP A 38 -19.35 -11.60 -10.98
C ASP A 38 -19.19 -12.15 -9.55
N ALA A 39 -18.57 -13.33 -9.40
CA ALA A 39 -18.44 -14.04 -8.13
C ALA A 39 -17.22 -13.65 -7.29
N LEU A 40 -16.22 -12.98 -7.87
CA LEU A 40 -14.88 -12.81 -7.29
C LEU A 40 -14.89 -12.14 -5.92
N LEU A 41 -15.65 -11.08 -5.75
CA LEU A 41 -15.79 -10.31 -4.49
C LEU A 41 -17.25 -10.31 -3.99
N SER A 42 -18.07 -11.29 -4.34
CA SER A 42 -19.49 -11.29 -4.02
C SER A 42 -19.76 -11.33 -2.50
N GLY A 43 -18.98 -12.07 -1.73
CA GLY A 43 -19.09 -12.11 -0.26
C GLY A 43 -18.77 -10.76 0.39
N PRO A 44 -17.54 -10.22 0.20
CA PRO A 44 -17.18 -8.89 0.68
C PRO A 44 -18.10 -7.78 0.20
N ALA A 45 -18.58 -7.83 -1.06
CA ALA A 45 -19.56 -6.87 -1.59
C ALA A 45 -20.88 -6.89 -0.80
N GLY A 46 -21.31 -8.06 -0.34
CA GLY A 46 -22.43 -8.18 0.59
C GLY A 46 -22.19 -7.43 1.90
N GLY A 47 -20.97 -7.52 2.44
CA GLY A 47 -20.54 -6.77 3.62
C GLY A 47 -20.62 -5.26 3.42
N VAL A 48 -20.15 -4.76 2.27
CA VAL A 48 -20.25 -3.33 1.91
C VAL A 48 -21.71 -2.88 1.87
N VAL A 49 -22.58 -3.65 1.22
CA VAL A 49 -24.01 -3.32 1.16
C VAL A 49 -24.65 -3.36 2.54
N GLY A 50 -24.33 -4.37 3.36
CA GLY A 50 -24.80 -4.48 4.74
C GLY A 50 -24.38 -3.27 5.57
N MET A 51 -23.10 -2.88 5.51
CA MET A 51 -22.55 -1.70 6.15
C MET A 51 -23.33 -0.43 5.78
N VAL A 52 -23.48 -0.16 4.48
CA VAL A 52 -24.13 1.06 3.99
C VAL A 52 -25.60 1.10 4.40
N LYS A 53 -26.38 0.06 4.12
CA LYS A 53 -27.83 0.01 4.40
C LYS A 53 -28.13 0.12 5.90
N THR A 54 -27.33 -0.52 6.76
CA THR A 54 -27.52 -0.45 8.22
C THR A 54 -27.03 0.87 8.79
N GLY A 55 -25.90 1.39 8.31
CA GLY A 55 -25.36 2.68 8.73
C GLY A 55 -26.27 3.85 8.35
N GLU A 56 -26.79 3.88 7.12
CA GLU A 56 -27.75 4.90 6.67
C GLU A 56 -29.05 4.87 7.50
N LYS A 57 -29.56 3.70 7.83
CA LYS A 57 -30.74 3.53 8.71
C LYS A 57 -30.49 4.12 10.10
N THR A 58 -29.25 4.10 10.56
CA THR A 58 -28.80 4.67 11.86
C THR A 58 -28.44 6.17 11.73
N GLY A 59 -28.45 6.73 10.51
CA GLY A 59 -28.18 8.14 10.23
C GLY A 59 -26.72 8.46 9.91
N PHE A 60 -25.85 7.46 9.77
CA PHE A 60 -24.46 7.64 9.37
C PHE A 60 -24.30 7.71 7.85
N LYS A 61 -23.76 8.79 7.34
CA LYS A 61 -23.57 9.03 5.89
C LYS A 61 -22.15 8.78 5.43
N LYS A 62 -21.17 8.82 6.34
CA LYS A 62 -19.75 8.61 6.08
C LYS A 62 -19.28 7.41 6.87
N LEU A 63 -18.92 6.34 6.18
CA LEU A 63 -18.60 5.06 6.79
C LEU A 63 -17.28 4.52 6.28
N ILE A 64 -16.51 3.94 7.19
CA ILE A 64 -15.40 3.03 6.88
C ILE A 64 -15.83 1.63 7.31
N GLY A 65 -15.87 0.70 6.37
CA GLY A 65 -16.13 -0.71 6.67
C GLY A 65 -14.88 -1.40 7.18
N PHE A 66 -15.06 -2.20 8.22
CA PHE A 66 -14.02 -2.99 8.86
C PHE A 66 -14.57 -4.38 9.12
N ASP A 67 -14.35 -5.29 8.16
CA ASP A 67 -14.74 -6.71 8.22
C ASP A 67 -13.54 -7.56 8.59
N MET A 68 -13.46 -8.01 9.83
CA MET A 68 -12.36 -8.86 10.28
C MET A 68 -12.86 -10.28 10.56
N GLY A 69 -12.33 -11.19 9.79
CA GLY A 69 -12.52 -12.63 9.95
C GLY A 69 -11.35 -13.33 10.63
N GLY A 70 -11.27 -14.65 10.43
CA GLY A 70 -10.17 -15.46 10.95
C GLY A 70 -8.87 -15.30 10.15
N THR A 71 -8.90 -15.02 8.85
CA THR A 71 -7.74 -15.03 7.95
C THR A 71 -7.29 -13.65 7.51
N SER A 72 -8.22 -12.74 7.32
CA SER A 72 -7.98 -11.41 6.73
C SER A 72 -8.91 -10.36 7.30
N THR A 73 -8.59 -9.12 7.00
CA THR A 73 -9.45 -7.96 7.22
C THR A 73 -9.74 -7.30 5.88
N ASP A 74 -11.03 -7.15 5.57
CA ASP A 74 -11.52 -6.42 4.41
C ASP A 74 -11.96 -5.01 4.85
N VAL A 75 -11.48 -3.99 4.15
CA VAL A 75 -11.82 -2.61 4.44
C VAL A 75 -12.40 -1.92 3.20
N CYS A 76 -13.40 -1.07 3.41
CA CYS A 76 -14.07 -0.34 2.35
C CYS A 76 -14.47 1.06 2.83
N HIS A 77 -14.72 1.96 1.88
CA HIS A 77 -15.07 3.35 2.14
C HIS A 77 -16.42 3.69 1.50
N HIS A 78 -17.20 4.54 2.20
CA HIS A 78 -18.48 5.05 1.71
C HIS A 78 -18.65 6.52 2.11
N ASN A 79 -18.92 7.37 1.11
CA ASN A 79 -19.20 8.79 1.30
C ASN A 79 -20.45 9.21 0.48
N GLY A 80 -21.55 8.47 0.64
CA GLY A 80 -22.82 8.73 -0.04
C GLY A 80 -23.03 7.93 -1.33
N ASP A 81 -21.98 7.37 -1.93
CA ASP A 81 -22.03 6.50 -3.10
C ASP A 81 -21.18 5.24 -2.88
N TYR A 82 -21.54 4.13 -3.52
CA TYR A 82 -20.67 2.95 -3.56
C TYR A 82 -19.43 3.23 -4.40
N GLU A 83 -18.27 3.00 -3.82
CA GLU A 83 -17.03 3.11 -4.57
C GLU A 83 -16.74 1.80 -5.30
N ARG A 84 -16.42 1.92 -6.59
CA ARG A 84 -16.13 0.80 -7.48
C ARG A 84 -14.88 1.07 -8.29
N THR A 85 -14.21 0.00 -8.67
CA THR A 85 -13.16 -0.01 -9.67
C THR A 85 -13.62 -0.80 -10.88
N LEU A 86 -13.19 -0.40 -12.08
CA LEU A 86 -13.38 -1.16 -13.31
C LEU A 86 -12.25 -2.15 -13.55
N GLU A 87 -11.09 -1.90 -12.94
CA GLU A 87 -9.92 -2.75 -13.05
C GLU A 87 -9.44 -3.19 -11.67
N THR A 88 -9.09 -4.45 -11.56
CA THR A 88 -8.45 -5.02 -10.37
C THR A 88 -7.49 -6.13 -10.74
N GLN A 89 -6.57 -6.43 -9.86
CA GLN A 89 -5.67 -7.56 -9.99
C GLN A 89 -6.02 -8.61 -8.93
N VAL A 90 -6.28 -9.83 -9.37
CA VAL A 90 -6.56 -10.96 -8.48
C VAL A 90 -5.58 -12.09 -8.79
N ALA A 91 -4.80 -12.49 -7.80
CA ALA A 91 -3.76 -13.52 -7.94
C ALA A 91 -2.82 -13.27 -9.15
N GLY A 92 -2.41 -12.01 -9.37
CA GLY A 92 -1.53 -11.63 -10.48
C GLY A 92 -2.23 -11.48 -11.85
N VAL A 93 -3.53 -11.79 -11.94
CA VAL A 93 -4.30 -11.65 -13.18
C VAL A 93 -5.07 -10.33 -13.18
N ARG A 94 -4.85 -9.51 -14.20
CA ARG A 94 -5.60 -8.25 -14.42
C ARG A 94 -7.01 -8.56 -14.92
N LEU A 95 -8.00 -8.02 -14.25
CA LEU A 95 -9.42 -8.20 -14.56
C LEU A 95 -10.09 -6.87 -14.79
N ARG A 96 -10.93 -6.78 -15.83
CA ARG A 96 -11.75 -5.59 -16.11
C ARG A 96 -13.23 -5.93 -15.96
N ALA A 97 -13.79 -5.57 -14.81
CA ALA A 97 -15.22 -5.69 -14.51
C ALA A 97 -15.58 -4.73 -13.36
N PRO A 98 -16.81 -4.18 -13.32
CA PRO A 98 -17.21 -3.35 -12.19
C PRO A 98 -17.22 -4.15 -10.89
N MET A 99 -16.38 -3.77 -9.92
CA MET A 99 -16.28 -4.42 -8.61
C MET A 99 -16.28 -3.36 -7.50
N MET A 100 -16.80 -3.72 -6.33
CA MET A 100 -16.65 -2.89 -5.13
C MET A 100 -15.17 -2.68 -4.84
N LEU A 101 -14.80 -1.45 -4.49
CA LEU A 101 -13.44 -1.14 -4.06
C LEU A 101 -13.26 -1.60 -2.62
N ILE A 102 -12.57 -2.71 -2.45
CA ILE A 102 -12.28 -3.35 -1.17
C ILE A 102 -10.78 -3.59 -1.12
N ASN A 103 -10.15 -3.21 -0.02
CA ASN A 103 -8.74 -3.54 0.24
C ASN A 103 -8.67 -4.62 1.30
N THR A 104 -7.99 -5.70 0.99
CA THR A 104 -7.81 -6.86 1.89
C THR A 104 -6.39 -6.87 2.43
N VAL A 105 -6.25 -7.02 3.73
CA VAL A 105 -4.95 -7.22 4.38
C VAL A 105 -4.93 -8.55 5.12
N ALA A 106 -3.78 -9.24 5.06
CA ALA A 106 -3.55 -10.50 5.76
C ALA A 106 -3.32 -10.29 7.27
N ALA A 107 -4.27 -9.63 7.92
CA ALA A 107 -4.29 -9.35 9.35
C ALA A 107 -5.65 -9.76 9.90
N GLY A 108 -5.81 -11.05 10.20
CA GLY A 108 -7.02 -11.64 10.77
C GLY A 108 -6.75 -12.27 12.13
N GLY A 109 -7.76 -12.86 12.77
CA GLY A 109 -7.61 -13.53 14.05
C GLY A 109 -6.59 -14.70 14.04
N GLY A 110 -6.42 -15.37 12.90
CA GLY A 110 -5.48 -16.47 12.70
C GLY A 110 -4.10 -16.04 12.15
N SER A 111 -3.81 -14.75 12.01
CA SER A 111 -2.48 -14.29 11.58
C SER A 111 -1.42 -14.73 12.56
N ILE A 112 -0.36 -15.39 12.06
CA ILE A 112 0.67 -16.04 12.86
C ILE A 112 1.64 -15.00 13.43
N LEU A 113 2.04 -15.21 14.67
CA LEU A 113 3.00 -14.35 15.37
C LEU A 113 4.41 -14.89 15.18
N HIS A 114 5.33 -14.03 14.75
CA HIS A 114 6.73 -14.34 14.52
C HIS A 114 7.65 -13.39 15.27
N PHE A 115 8.77 -13.92 15.76
CA PHE A 115 9.89 -13.13 16.25
C PHE A 115 11.14 -13.53 15.47
N ASP A 116 11.76 -12.59 14.73
CA ASP A 116 12.92 -12.85 13.86
C ASP A 116 14.28 -12.71 14.57
N GLY A 117 14.26 -12.53 15.90
CA GLY A 117 15.43 -12.29 16.74
C GLY A 117 15.72 -10.80 16.98
N SER A 118 15.02 -9.88 16.32
CA SER A 118 15.16 -8.44 16.52
C SER A 118 13.81 -7.71 16.64
N ARG A 119 12.78 -8.15 15.95
CA ARG A 119 11.46 -7.50 15.91
C ARG A 119 10.31 -8.51 15.93
N TYR A 120 9.15 -8.00 16.28
CA TYR A 120 7.90 -8.74 16.25
C TYR A 120 7.25 -8.60 14.88
N ARG A 121 6.63 -9.67 14.37
CA ARG A 121 5.91 -9.67 13.10
C ARG A 121 4.57 -10.39 13.21
N VAL A 122 3.53 -9.88 12.54
CA VAL A 122 2.21 -10.48 12.46
C VAL A 122 1.89 -10.78 11.00
N GLY A 123 1.68 -12.06 10.68
CA GLY A 123 1.50 -12.50 9.31
C GLY A 123 2.79 -12.43 8.47
N PRO A 124 2.68 -12.48 7.10
CA PRO A 124 1.42 -12.56 6.34
C PRO A 124 0.72 -13.92 6.42
N ASP A 125 1.41 -14.94 6.94
CA ASP A 125 0.86 -16.30 7.07
C ASP A 125 -0.29 -16.36 8.08
N SER A 126 -1.28 -17.19 7.76
CA SER A 126 -2.43 -17.45 8.62
C SER A 126 -2.52 -18.92 8.96
N ALA A 127 -2.81 -19.22 10.22
CA ALA A 127 -3.11 -20.59 10.68
C ALA A 127 -4.45 -21.11 10.11
N GLY A 128 -5.24 -20.26 9.48
CA GLY A 128 -6.54 -20.62 8.92
C GLY A 128 -7.50 -21.19 9.96
N ALA A 129 -8.39 -22.08 9.50
CA ALA A 129 -9.29 -22.81 10.38
C ALA A 129 -8.67 -24.14 10.86
N ASN A 130 -7.72 -24.68 10.10
CA ASN A 130 -7.01 -25.93 10.41
C ASN A 130 -5.52 -25.77 10.04
N PRO A 131 -4.60 -25.82 11.00
CA PRO A 131 -4.80 -26.16 12.42
C PRO A 131 -5.52 -25.07 13.25
N GLY A 132 -5.56 -23.81 12.78
CA GLY A 132 -6.13 -22.69 13.51
C GLY A 132 -5.20 -22.14 14.60
N PRO A 133 -5.65 -21.15 15.38
CA PRO A 133 -4.98 -20.65 16.57
C PRO A 133 -4.56 -21.73 17.56
N ALA A 134 -3.52 -21.47 18.36
CA ALA A 134 -3.03 -22.42 19.36
C ALA A 134 -4.15 -22.83 20.35
N CYS A 135 -5.00 -21.90 20.74
CA CYS A 135 -6.13 -22.14 21.65
C CYS A 135 -7.20 -23.09 21.08
N TYR A 136 -7.22 -23.41 19.77
CA TYR A 136 -8.24 -24.27 19.14
C TYR A 136 -7.97 -25.77 19.33
N ARG A 137 -6.90 -26.16 20.02
CA ARG A 137 -6.57 -27.56 20.39
C ARG A 137 -6.18 -28.48 19.22
N ASN A 138 -5.80 -27.91 18.06
CA ASN A 138 -5.41 -28.67 16.88
C ASN A 138 -3.89 -28.59 16.59
N GLY A 139 -3.08 -28.17 17.58
CA GLY A 139 -1.63 -28.05 17.42
C GLY A 139 -1.16 -26.80 16.67
N GLY A 140 -2.00 -25.79 16.52
CA GLY A 140 -1.70 -24.57 15.80
C GLY A 140 -0.62 -23.68 16.44
N PRO A 141 -0.08 -22.70 15.68
CA PRO A 141 0.86 -21.70 16.17
C PRO A 141 0.15 -20.63 17.00
N LEU A 142 0.94 -19.75 17.64
CA LEU A 142 0.40 -18.52 18.26
C LEU A 142 -0.10 -17.56 17.17
N THR A 143 -1.26 -16.95 17.43
CA THR A 143 -1.95 -16.03 16.52
C THR A 143 -2.50 -14.81 17.23
N VAL A 144 -3.05 -13.83 16.50
CA VAL A 144 -3.73 -12.65 17.07
C VAL A 144 -4.89 -13.05 18.02
N THR A 145 -5.63 -14.11 17.70
CA THR A 145 -6.66 -14.65 18.63
C THR A 145 -6.05 -15.07 19.96
N ASP A 146 -4.88 -15.70 19.95
CA ASP A 146 -4.20 -16.13 21.19
C ASP A 146 -3.69 -14.94 22.02
N CYS A 147 -3.39 -13.79 21.40
CA CYS A 147 -3.13 -12.54 22.13
C CYS A 147 -4.35 -12.14 22.96
N ASN A 148 -5.55 -12.15 22.36
CA ASN A 148 -6.77 -11.80 23.08
C ASN A 148 -7.12 -12.80 24.19
N VAL A 149 -6.78 -14.09 24.02
CA VAL A 149 -6.90 -15.12 25.07
C VAL A 149 -5.90 -14.84 26.19
N MET A 150 -4.63 -14.53 25.88
CA MET A 150 -3.60 -14.23 26.86
C MET A 150 -3.92 -13.00 27.70
N LEU A 151 -4.51 -11.95 27.08
CA LEU A 151 -4.92 -10.70 27.72
C LEU A 151 -6.26 -10.84 28.50
N GLY A 152 -6.96 -11.97 28.38
CA GLY A 152 -8.24 -12.22 29.03
C GLY A 152 -9.45 -11.57 28.37
N LYS A 153 -9.29 -10.98 27.18
CA LYS A 153 -10.37 -10.41 26.37
C LYS A 153 -11.31 -11.49 25.84
N LEU A 154 -10.78 -12.68 25.56
CA LEU A 154 -11.53 -13.90 25.25
C LEU A 154 -11.47 -14.87 26.42
N ASN A 155 -12.64 -15.09 27.04
CA ASN A 155 -12.74 -15.98 28.19
C ASN A 155 -13.29 -17.37 27.79
N PRO A 156 -12.65 -18.49 28.17
CA PRO A 156 -13.06 -19.84 27.79
C PRO A 156 -14.47 -20.24 28.25
N GLU A 157 -14.93 -19.72 29.40
CA GLU A 157 -16.27 -20.03 29.91
C GLU A 157 -17.38 -19.31 29.17
N LEU A 158 -17.03 -18.17 28.56
CA LEU A 158 -17.94 -17.28 27.87
C LEU A 158 -17.79 -17.34 26.31
N PHE A 159 -16.91 -18.21 25.83
CA PHE A 159 -16.67 -18.43 24.38
C PHE A 159 -17.30 -19.77 23.94
N PRO A 160 -17.73 -19.94 22.69
CA PRO A 160 -18.37 -21.16 22.21
C PRO A 160 -17.52 -22.42 22.46
N LYS A 161 -18.16 -23.54 22.84
CA LYS A 161 -17.51 -24.83 23.07
C LYS A 161 -17.56 -25.68 21.79
N VAL A 162 -16.77 -25.27 20.78
CA VAL A 162 -16.78 -25.89 19.45
C VAL A 162 -15.37 -26.35 19.01
N PHE A 163 -14.43 -26.49 19.95
CA PHE A 163 -13.03 -26.79 19.65
C PHE A 163 -12.63 -28.22 20.02
N GLY A 164 -11.39 -28.59 19.63
CA GLY A 164 -10.86 -29.94 19.83
C GLY A 164 -11.42 -30.95 18.82
N LYS A 165 -10.91 -32.18 18.85
CA LYS A 165 -11.23 -33.24 17.88
C LYS A 165 -12.72 -33.57 17.74
N ASN A 166 -13.49 -33.39 18.82
CA ASN A 166 -14.93 -33.69 18.83
C ASN A 166 -15.82 -32.44 18.76
N ALA A 167 -15.23 -31.26 18.49
CA ALA A 167 -15.95 -29.99 18.41
C ALA A 167 -16.85 -29.68 19.63
N ASN A 168 -16.42 -30.04 20.84
CA ASN A 168 -17.22 -29.88 22.09
C ASN A 168 -16.39 -29.35 23.29
N GLN A 169 -15.17 -28.83 23.02
CA GLN A 169 -14.27 -28.34 24.07
C GLN A 169 -14.19 -26.80 24.02
N GLN A 170 -13.82 -26.23 25.15
CA GLN A 170 -13.49 -24.80 25.26
C GLN A 170 -12.11 -24.51 24.63
N ILE A 171 -11.83 -23.25 24.32
CA ILE A 171 -10.48 -22.78 23.96
C ILE A 171 -9.49 -23.13 25.08
N ASP A 172 -8.24 -23.41 24.70
CA ASP A 172 -7.18 -23.84 25.62
C ASP A 172 -6.28 -22.66 26.04
N VAL A 173 -6.56 -22.10 27.20
CA VAL A 173 -5.76 -21.01 27.77
C VAL A 173 -4.38 -21.49 28.22
N ASN A 174 -4.26 -22.76 28.63
CA ASN A 174 -2.99 -23.28 29.16
C ASN A 174 -1.93 -23.38 28.07
N ILE A 175 -2.28 -23.91 26.92
CA ILE A 175 -1.34 -23.99 25.78
C ILE A 175 -0.93 -22.58 25.30
N VAL A 176 -1.84 -21.60 25.35
CA VAL A 176 -1.52 -20.22 25.03
C VAL A 176 -0.50 -19.65 26.00
N LYS A 177 -0.72 -19.79 27.30
CA LYS A 177 0.23 -19.35 28.33
C LYS A 177 1.58 -20.02 28.21
N GLU A 178 1.61 -21.33 27.95
CA GLU A 178 2.86 -22.09 27.74
C GLU A 178 3.65 -21.53 26.56
N LYS A 179 3.01 -21.40 25.41
CA LYS A 179 3.67 -20.90 24.19
C LYS A 179 4.13 -19.44 24.33
N PHE A 180 3.33 -18.55 24.95
CA PHE A 180 3.78 -17.18 25.22
C PHE A 180 4.92 -17.10 26.22
N ASN A 181 4.97 -18.01 27.24
CA ASN A 181 6.12 -18.11 28.15
C ASN A 181 7.41 -18.50 27.41
N VAL A 182 7.33 -19.43 26.45
CA VAL A 182 8.48 -19.82 25.62
C VAL A 182 8.94 -18.65 24.79
N LEU A 183 8.02 -18.00 24.08
CA LEU A 183 8.31 -16.85 23.22
C LEU A 183 8.86 -15.67 24.00
N ALA A 184 8.33 -15.35 25.18
CA ALA A 184 8.82 -14.29 26.04
C ALA A 184 10.27 -14.53 26.53
N LYS A 185 10.63 -15.79 26.82
CA LYS A 185 12.02 -16.17 27.13
C LYS A 185 12.94 -16.00 25.93
N GLU A 186 12.52 -16.42 24.76
CA GLU A 186 13.27 -16.24 23.51
C GLU A 186 13.57 -14.77 23.26
N ILE A 187 12.53 -13.92 23.32
CA ILE A 187 12.65 -12.47 23.12
C ILE A 187 13.55 -11.85 24.21
N SER A 188 13.36 -12.24 25.48
CA SER A 188 14.20 -11.72 26.58
C SER A 188 15.66 -12.06 26.40
N ASN A 189 15.97 -13.26 25.91
CA ASN A 189 17.35 -13.68 25.62
C ASN A 189 17.97 -12.90 24.44
N ALA A 190 17.21 -12.70 23.37
CA ALA A 190 17.65 -11.98 22.19
C ALA A 190 17.86 -10.48 22.47
N THR A 191 16.90 -9.84 23.12
CA THR A 191 16.91 -8.39 23.40
C THR A 191 17.69 -7.99 24.66
N LYS A 192 18.09 -8.97 25.49
CA LYS A 192 18.69 -8.78 26.82
C LYS A 192 17.84 -7.92 27.76
N LYS A 193 16.56 -7.83 27.52
CA LYS A 193 15.56 -7.12 28.30
C LYS A 193 14.48 -8.11 28.74
N ALA A 194 14.23 -8.22 30.04
CA ALA A 194 13.15 -9.08 30.54
C ALA A 194 11.79 -8.57 30.05
N VAL A 195 11.05 -9.41 29.35
CA VAL A 195 9.69 -9.13 28.89
C VAL A 195 8.74 -10.22 29.41
N SER A 196 7.56 -9.81 29.83
CA SER A 196 6.52 -10.73 30.28
C SER A 196 5.69 -11.28 29.12
N PRO A 197 5.07 -12.45 29.23
CA PRO A 197 4.15 -12.97 28.22
C PRO A 197 2.97 -12.05 27.91
N ILE A 198 2.55 -11.21 28.83
CA ILE A 198 1.50 -10.19 28.64
C ILE A 198 2.00 -9.07 27.75
N GLU A 199 3.17 -8.49 28.04
CA GLU A 199 3.80 -7.46 27.20
C GLU A 199 4.03 -7.97 25.78
N VAL A 200 4.43 -9.24 25.62
CA VAL A 200 4.59 -9.86 24.30
C VAL A 200 3.26 -9.92 23.55
N ALA A 201 2.18 -10.34 24.21
CA ALA A 201 0.85 -10.41 23.57
C ALA A 201 0.31 -9.03 23.20
N GLU A 202 0.49 -8.01 24.04
CA GLU A 202 0.11 -6.63 23.72
C GLU A 202 0.93 -6.05 22.58
N GLY A 203 2.22 -6.37 22.51
CA GLY A 203 3.10 -5.94 21.45
C GLY A 203 2.65 -6.46 20.07
N PHE A 204 2.40 -7.74 19.96
CA PHE A 204 1.87 -8.34 18.72
C PHE A 204 0.50 -7.77 18.35
N LEU A 205 -0.36 -7.54 19.35
CA LEU A 205 -1.67 -6.94 19.11
C LEU A 205 -1.54 -5.52 18.54
N SER A 206 -0.60 -4.72 19.05
CA SER A 206 -0.35 -3.36 18.58
C SER A 206 0.09 -3.34 17.11
N ILE A 207 0.94 -4.27 16.69
CA ILE A 207 1.36 -4.42 15.30
C ILE A 207 0.17 -4.82 14.41
N ALA A 208 -0.65 -5.78 14.85
CA ALA A 208 -1.85 -6.17 14.11
C ALA A 208 -2.81 -4.97 13.89
N ILE A 209 -3.01 -4.16 14.92
CA ILE A 209 -3.84 -2.94 14.87
C ILE A 209 -3.27 -1.94 13.84
N GLU A 210 -1.97 -1.71 13.84
CA GLU A 210 -1.36 -0.77 12.88
C GLU A 210 -1.46 -1.28 11.44
N CYS A 211 -1.29 -2.59 11.20
CA CYS A 211 -1.52 -3.19 9.88
C CYS A 211 -2.95 -2.96 9.38
N MET A 212 -3.96 -3.13 10.25
CA MET A 212 -5.36 -2.87 9.93
C MET A 212 -5.63 -1.39 9.68
N ALA A 213 -5.08 -0.50 10.49
CA ALA A 213 -5.21 0.95 10.32
C ALA A 213 -4.59 1.42 9.00
N ASN A 214 -3.42 0.89 8.61
CA ASN A 214 -2.78 1.20 7.34
C ASN A 214 -3.60 0.73 6.13
N ALA A 215 -4.27 -0.43 6.22
CA ALA A 215 -5.20 -0.87 5.19
C ALA A 215 -6.37 0.13 4.98
N ILE A 216 -6.89 0.69 6.07
CA ILE A 216 -7.93 1.73 6.02
C ILE A 216 -7.38 3.04 5.42
N LYS A 217 -6.18 3.47 5.80
CA LYS A 217 -5.53 4.67 5.23
C LYS A 217 -5.39 4.54 3.72
N LYS A 218 -5.06 3.36 3.21
CA LYS A 218 -4.91 3.09 1.77
C LYS A 218 -6.16 3.37 0.95
N ILE A 219 -7.36 3.06 1.47
CA ILE A 219 -8.63 3.29 0.76
C ILE A 219 -9.28 4.64 1.07
N SER A 220 -8.74 5.39 2.01
CA SER A 220 -9.33 6.63 2.50
C SER A 220 -8.37 7.82 2.42
N VAL A 221 -7.37 7.89 3.29
CA VAL A 221 -6.42 9.03 3.37
C VAL A 221 -5.67 9.21 2.06
N GLN A 222 -5.20 8.12 1.43
CA GLN A 222 -4.54 8.17 0.12
C GLN A 222 -5.45 8.71 -1.00
N ARG A 223 -6.74 8.72 -0.78
CA ARG A 223 -7.75 9.25 -1.70
C ARG A 223 -8.29 10.62 -1.30
N GLY A 224 -7.65 11.27 -0.33
CA GLY A 224 -7.96 12.62 0.13
C GLY A 224 -9.11 12.70 1.15
N TYR A 225 -9.50 11.59 1.79
CA TYR A 225 -10.57 11.60 2.78
C TYR A 225 -10.01 11.68 4.20
N ASP A 226 -10.55 12.56 5.02
CA ASP A 226 -10.25 12.71 6.43
C ASP A 226 -11.05 11.67 7.25
N VAL A 227 -10.41 10.56 7.61
CA VAL A 227 -11.05 9.44 8.32
C VAL A 227 -11.60 9.81 9.67
N SER A 228 -11.07 10.84 10.33
CA SER A 228 -11.55 11.29 11.64
C SER A 228 -13.02 11.75 11.62
N LYS A 229 -13.55 12.09 10.45
CA LYS A 229 -14.94 12.50 10.21
C LYS A 229 -15.89 11.35 9.87
N TYR A 230 -15.39 10.11 9.85
CA TYR A 230 -16.14 8.92 9.51
C TYR A 230 -16.50 8.09 10.75
N THR A 231 -17.53 7.27 10.60
CA THR A 231 -17.88 6.24 11.58
C THR A 231 -17.30 4.91 11.12
N LEU A 232 -16.57 4.21 12.01
CA LEU A 232 -16.08 2.86 11.75
C LEU A 232 -17.25 1.88 11.86
N SER A 233 -17.69 1.31 10.77
CA SER A 233 -18.70 0.25 10.76
C SER A 233 -18.00 -1.09 10.84
N CYS A 234 -18.03 -1.68 12.04
CA CYS A 234 -17.30 -2.90 12.35
C CYS A 234 -18.19 -4.12 12.23
N PHE A 235 -17.69 -5.15 11.55
CA PHE A 235 -18.35 -6.43 11.38
C PHE A 235 -17.34 -7.58 11.20
N GLY A 236 -17.82 -8.81 10.97
CA GLY A 236 -17.02 -10.01 11.04
C GLY A 236 -16.87 -10.54 12.47
N GLY A 237 -16.53 -11.81 12.62
CA GLY A 237 -16.50 -12.49 13.92
C GLY A 237 -15.41 -11.99 14.88
N ALA A 238 -14.29 -11.43 14.36
CA ALA A 238 -13.17 -10.95 15.15
C ALA A 238 -13.09 -9.41 15.25
N GLY A 239 -13.77 -8.66 14.38
CA GLY A 239 -13.63 -7.21 14.27
C GLY A 239 -13.93 -6.45 15.58
N GLY A 240 -14.95 -6.83 16.29
CA GLY A 240 -15.35 -6.20 17.54
C GLY A 240 -14.29 -6.22 18.66
N GLN A 241 -13.36 -7.17 18.60
CA GLN A 241 -12.26 -7.27 19.57
C GLN A 241 -11.22 -6.17 19.41
N HIS A 242 -11.15 -5.56 18.22
CA HIS A 242 -10.08 -4.63 17.81
C HIS A 242 -10.61 -3.24 17.44
N ALA A 243 -11.93 -3.09 17.26
CA ALA A 243 -12.54 -1.89 16.69
C ALA A 243 -12.17 -0.59 17.43
N CYS A 244 -12.15 -0.57 18.80
CA CYS A 244 -11.74 0.60 19.57
C CYS A 244 -10.28 0.99 19.32
N LEU A 245 -9.38 0.00 19.30
CA LEU A 245 -7.95 0.23 19.08
C LEU A 245 -7.65 0.73 17.67
N VAL A 246 -8.32 0.15 16.63
CA VAL A 246 -8.22 0.61 15.25
C VAL A 246 -8.76 2.03 15.09
N ALA A 247 -9.93 2.33 15.69
CA ALA A 247 -10.51 3.67 15.67
C ALA A 247 -9.58 4.70 16.35
N ASP A 248 -8.95 4.31 17.47
CA ASP A 248 -7.97 5.15 18.17
C ASP A 248 -6.71 5.43 17.35
N SER A 249 -6.21 4.44 16.59
CA SER A 249 -5.06 4.62 15.69
C SER A 249 -5.37 5.58 14.54
N LEU A 250 -6.62 5.63 14.10
CA LEU A 250 -7.09 6.48 13.01
C LEU A 250 -7.67 7.84 13.46
N GLY A 251 -7.77 8.09 14.76
CA GLY A 251 -8.41 9.28 15.31
C GLY A 251 -9.93 9.32 15.12
N MET A 252 -10.56 8.18 14.86
CA MET A 252 -12.01 8.08 14.72
C MET A 252 -12.69 8.07 16.08
N LYS A 253 -13.86 8.74 16.18
CA LYS A 253 -14.55 8.94 17.46
C LYS A 253 -15.82 8.11 17.60
N LYS A 254 -16.25 7.40 16.54
CA LYS A 254 -17.50 6.62 16.53
C LYS A 254 -17.32 5.28 15.86
N ILE A 255 -17.91 4.24 16.47
CA ILE A 255 -17.97 2.89 15.92
C ILE A 255 -19.43 2.43 15.91
N HIS A 256 -19.84 1.82 14.80
CA HIS A 256 -21.16 1.25 14.60
C HIS A 256 -21.03 -0.27 14.45
N LEU A 257 -21.81 -1.04 15.22
CA LEU A 257 -21.93 -2.49 15.10
C LEU A 257 -23.41 -2.88 15.05
N HIS A 258 -23.83 -3.38 13.90
CA HIS A 258 -25.20 -3.89 13.74
C HIS A 258 -25.43 -5.14 14.59
N GLN A 259 -26.68 -5.46 14.95
CA GLN A 259 -27.01 -6.66 15.74
C GLN A 259 -26.60 -7.98 15.05
N TYR A 260 -26.42 -7.99 13.74
CA TYR A 260 -25.92 -9.12 12.95
C TYR A 260 -24.48 -8.88 12.45
N ALA A 261 -23.67 -8.13 13.19
CA ALA A 261 -22.30 -7.79 12.78
C ALA A 261 -21.48 -9.04 12.45
N GLY A 262 -21.59 -10.14 13.20
CA GLY A 262 -20.84 -11.37 12.93
C GLY A 262 -21.22 -12.09 11.63
N VAL A 263 -22.33 -11.72 10.99
CA VAL A 263 -22.85 -12.29 9.72
C VAL A 263 -23.33 -11.19 8.77
N LEU A 264 -22.79 -9.98 8.88
CA LEU A 264 -23.30 -8.81 8.16
C LEU A 264 -23.21 -8.97 6.65
N SER A 265 -22.18 -9.66 6.14
CA SER A 265 -22.02 -9.93 4.70
C SER A 265 -23.22 -10.75 4.15
N ALA A 266 -23.66 -11.77 4.85
CA ALA A 266 -24.85 -12.55 4.47
C ALA A 266 -26.14 -11.71 4.61
N TYR A 267 -26.26 -10.95 5.70
CA TYR A 267 -27.40 -10.05 5.89
C TYR A 267 -27.48 -8.97 4.80
N GLY A 268 -26.33 -8.41 4.41
CA GLY A 268 -26.22 -7.41 3.35
C GLY A 268 -26.60 -7.95 1.96
N ILE A 269 -26.29 -9.22 1.66
CA ILE A 269 -26.79 -9.87 0.44
C ILE A 269 -28.32 -9.84 0.42
N GLY A 270 -28.97 -10.14 1.55
CA GLY A 270 -30.41 -10.06 1.69
C GLY A 270 -31.00 -8.64 1.57
N LEU A 271 -30.18 -7.60 1.86
CA LEU A 271 -30.55 -6.19 1.73
C LEU A 271 -30.22 -5.58 0.36
N ALA A 272 -29.47 -6.28 -0.48
CA ALA A 272 -28.98 -5.74 -1.73
C ALA A 272 -30.10 -5.51 -2.76
N ASP A 273 -30.00 -4.41 -3.48
CA ASP A 273 -30.85 -4.10 -4.61
C ASP A 273 -30.46 -4.94 -5.83
N SER A 274 -31.43 -5.32 -6.67
CA SER A 274 -31.10 -5.82 -8.01
C SER A 274 -30.49 -4.69 -8.83
N ARG A 275 -29.42 -4.98 -9.60
CA ARG A 275 -28.61 -3.92 -10.22
C ARG A 275 -27.97 -4.35 -11.53
N THR A 276 -27.99 -3.45 -12.52
CA THR A 276 -27.21 -3.57 -13.75
C THR A 276 -26.41 -2.28 -13.96
N ILE A 277 -25.21 -2.42 -14.52
CA ILE A 277 -24.30 -1.31 -14.81
C ILE A 277 -23.90 -1.43 -16.27
N ASN A 278 -24.19 -0.39 -17.04
CA ASN A 278 -23.83 -0.28 -18.45
C ASN A 278 -22.90 0.91 -18.64
N ASP A 279 -21.81 0.71 -19.34
CA ASP A 279 -20.80 1.73 -19.64
C ASP A 279 -20.57 1.86 -21.15
N LEU A 280 -20.11 3.02 -21.57
CA LEU A 280 -19.76 3.33 -22.95
C LEU A 280 -18.50 4.20 -22.97
N ALA A 281 -17.47 3.76 -23.70
CA ALA A 281 -16.27 4.55 -23.94
C ALA A 281 -16.60 5.72 -24.90
N ILE A 282 -16.09 6.90 -24.59
CA ILE A 282 -16.37 8.14 -25.33
C ILE A 282 -15.11 8.72 -25.94
N GLU A 283 -14.04 8.92 -25.16
CA GLU A 283 -12.72 9.45 -25.57
C GLU A 283 -12.81 10.79 -26.34
N LEU A 284 -13.58 11.76 -25.84
CA LEU A 284 -13.78 13.08 -26.43
C LEU A 284 -13.53 14.20 -25.41
N ASN A 285 -13.12 15.37 -25.92
CA ASN A 285 -12.94 16.57 -25.09
C ASN A 285 -14.27 17.03 -24.49
N LEU A 286 -14.28 17.28 -23.20
CA LEU A 286 -15.43 17.85 -22.50
C LEU A 286 -15.58 19.33 -22.88
N ASN A 287 -16.68 19.67 -23.54
CA ASN A 287 -17.10 21.04 -23.86
C ASN A 287 -18.61 21.13 -23.77
N LYS A 288 -19.15 22.33 -23.98
CA LYS A 288 -20.61 22.57 -23.90
C LYS A 288 -21.39 21.78 -24.96
N ASP A 289 -20.82 21.64 -26.16
CA ASP A 289 -21.50 21.08 -27.31
C ASP A 289 -21.69 19.56 -27.16
N ILE A 290 -20.74 18.88 -26.50
CA ILE A 290 -20.84 17.41 -26.28
C ILE A 290 -21.92 17.00 -25.28
N ILE A 291 -22.36 17.91 -24.37
CA ILE A 291 -23.30 17.59 -23.28
C ILE A 291 -24.64 17.08 -23.84
N GLU A 292 -25.12 17.67 -24.95
CA GLU A 292 -26.36 17.23 -25.60
C GLU A 292 -26.21 15.82 -26.20
N SER A 293 -25.12 15.57 -26.89
CA SER A 293 -24.77 14.24 -27.44
C SER A 293 -24.64 13.20 -26.33
N LEU A 294 -23.97 13.53 -25.22
CA LEU A 294 -23.86 12.64 -24.05
C LEU A 294 -25.23 12.33 -23.44
N SER A 295 -26.14 13.32 -23.38
CA SER A 295 -27.50 13.13 -22.88
C SER A 295 -28.26 12.07 -23.71
N ILE A 296 -28.08 12.05 -25.03
CA ILE A 296 -28.66 11.03 -25.89
C ILE A 296 -28.08 9.65 -25.57
N GLN A 297 -26.76 9.55 -25.44
CA GLN A 297 -26.10 8.29 -25.10
C GLN A 297 -26.54 7.78 -23.71
N PHE A 298 -26.62 8.66 -22.73
CA PHE A 298 -27.15 8.30 -21.40
C PHE A 298 -28.59 7.75 -21.49
N ASN A 299 -29.45 8.32 -22.32
CA ASN A 299 -30.82 7.82 -22.51
C ASN A 299 -30.84 6.42 -23.18
N ASN A 300 -29.93 6.16 -24.10
CA ASN A 300 -29.77 4.83 -24.71
C ASN A 300 -29.34 3.79 -23.66
N LEU A 301 -28.32 4.12 -22.84
CA LEU A 301 -27.86 3.24 -21.75
C LEU A 301 -28.97 3.01 -20.69
N LYS A 302 -29.74 4.05 -20.35
CA LYS A 302 -30.92 3.91 -19.44
C LYS A 302 -31.95 2.96 -20.02
N LYS A 303 -32.24 3.06 -21.31
CA LYS A 303 -33.18 2.16 -22.02
C LYS A 303 -32.69 0.72 -21.98
N GLN A 304 -31.42 0.49 -22.35
CA GLN A 304 -30.79 -0.83 -22.28
C GLN A 304 -30.88 -1.43 -20.87
N GLY A 305 -30.43 -0.68 -19.85
CA GLY A 305 -30.48 -1.15 -18.46
C GLY A 305 -31.89 -1.44 -17.97
N ARG A 306 -32.88 -0.62 -18.40
CA ARG A 306 -34.31 -0.90 -18.11
C ARG A 306 -34.74 -2.22 -18.72
N GLU A 307 -34.42 -2.50 -19.96
CA GLU A 307 -34.76 -3.75 -20.65
C GLU A 307 -34.14 -4.96 -19.95
N GLU A 308 -32.89 -4.83 -19.51
CA GLU A 308 -32.17 -5.86 -18.73
C GLU A 308 -32.86 -6.15 -17.37
N MET A 309 -33.36 -5.12 -16.69
CA MET A 309 -34.06 -5.27 -15.41
C MET A 309 -35.46 -5.89 -15.61
N LEU A 310 -36.17 -5.48 -16.64
CA LEU A 310 -37.50 -6.07 -16.98
C LEU A 310 -37.39 -7.54 -17.37
N ALA A 311 -36.32 -7.94 -18.04
CA ALA A 311 -36.05 -9.34 -18.38
C ALA A 311 -35.77 -10.25 -17.17
N GLN A 312 -35.60 -9.66 -15.97
CA GLN A 312 -35.47 -10.34 -14.68
C GLN A 312 -36.83 -10.30 -13.88
N ASN A 313 -37.90 -9.94 -14.51
CA ASN A 313 -39.25 -9.80 -13.91
C ASN A 313 -39.33 -8.75 -12.78
N LEU A 314 -38.48 -7.70 -12.85
CA LEU A 314 -38.48 -6.61 -11.86
C LEU A 314 -39.50 -5.52 -12.24
N ASN A 315 -40.04 -4.86 -11.20
CA ASN A 315 -41.09 -3.84 -11.40
C ASN A 315 -40.50 -2.55 -11.99
N SER A 316 -40.98 -2.15 -13.17
CA SER A 316 -40.52 -0.96 -13.89
C SER A 316 -40.73 0.36 -13.13
N GLU A 317 -41.74 0.44 -12.26
CA GLU A 317 -42.05 1.66 -11.50
C GLU A 317 -41.08 1.91 -10.34
N LYS A 318 -40.36 0.87 -9.88
CA LYS A 318 -39.40 0.92 -8.79
C LYS A 318 -37.97 1.19 -9.28
N LEU A 319 -37.73 1.26 -10.58
CA LEU A 319 -36.40 1.44 -11.14
C LEU A 319 -35.85 2.83 -10.83
N ARG A 320 -34.63 2.87 -10.36
CA ARG A 320 -33.85 4.08 -10.09
C ARG A 320 -32.65 4.14 -11.03
N TYR A 321 -32.29 5.35 -11.46
CA TYR A 321 -31.21 5.57 -12.43
C TYR A 321 -30.16 6.49 -11.83
N SER A 322 -28.90 6.12 -11.97
CA SER A 322 -27.75 6.97 -11.65
C SER A 322 -26.84 7.07 -12.87
N SER A 323 -26.48 8.28 -13.26
CA SER A 323 -25.65 8.58 -14.43
C SER A 323 -24.35 9.22 -13.98
N ARG A 324 -23.22 8.67 -14.41
CA ARG A 324 -21.88 9.14 -14.10
C ARG A 324 -21.07 9.34 -15.37
N ILE A 325 -20.20 10.35 -15.35
CA ILE A 325 -19.20 10.65 -16.36
C ILE A 325 -17.83 10.45 -15.74
N TYR A 326 -16.95 9.75 -16.44
CA TYR A 326 -15.57 9.53 -16.04
C TYR A 326 -14.70 10.53 -16.80
N LEU A 327 -14.00 11.39 -16.06
CA LEU A 327 -13.23 12.50 -16.60
C LEU A 327 -11.77 12.38 -16.16
N ARG A 328 -10.89 12.75 -17.07
CA ARG A 328 -9.46 12.87 -16.80
C ARG A 328 -8.90 14.11 -17.48
N TYR A 329 -7.77 14.62 -16.98
CA TYR A 329 -7.02 15.61 -17.76
C TYR A 329 -6.39 14.95 -19.00
N GLU A 330 -6.25 15.71 -20.07
CA GLU A 330 -5.51 15.25 -21.24
C GLU A 330 -4.09 14.84 -20.84
N GLY A 331 -3.66 13.64 -21.29
CA GLY A 331 -2.37 13.03 -20.93
C GLY A 331 -2.34 12.30 -19.59
N SER A 332 -3.47 12.25 -18.83
CA SER A 332 -3.63 11.42 -17.63
C SER A 332 -4.52 10.23 -17.94
N ASP A 333 -4.27 9.09 -17.26
CA ASP A 333 -5.10 7.87 -17.37
C ASP A 333 -5.99 7.65 -16.12
N SER A 334 -5.85 8.49 -15.11
CA SER A 334 -6.67 8.41 -13.90
C SER A 334 -7.99 9.15 -14.06
N ALA A 335 -9.00 8.46 -14.58
CA ALA A 335 -10.33 9.02 -14.68
C ALA A 335 -11.04 9.06 -13.32
N LEU A 336 -11.68 10.17 -13.03
CA LEU A 336 -12.49 10.40 -11.84
C LEU A 336 -13.97 10.39 -12.18
N ALA A 337 -14.75 9.66 -11.39
CA ALA A 337 -16.20 9.58 -11.57
C ALA A 337 -16.89 10.83 -11.01
N VAL A 338 -17.66 11.52 -11.86
CA VAL A 338 -18.46 12.69 -11.51
C VAL A 338 -19.92 12.40 -11.87
N ARG A 339 -20.87 12.91 -11.09
CA ARG A 339 -22.29 12.85 -11.49
C ARG A 339 -22.52 13.66 -12.75
N PHE A 340 -23.29 13.11 -13.70
CA PHE A 340 -23.66 13.84 -14.91
C PHE A 340 -24.65 14.95 -14.57
N SER A 341 -24.31 16.18 -14.93
CA SER A 341 -25.07 17.41 -14.71
C SER A 341 -24.73 18.45 -15.78
N GLU A 342 -24.93 19.73 -15.51
CA GLU A 342 -24.54 20.82 -16.37
C GLU A 342 -23.02 20.97 -16.46
N TYR A 343 -22.51 21.44 -17.61
CA TYR A 343 -21.07 21.52 -17.92
C TYR A 343 -20.24 22.17 -16.81
N GLN A 344 -20.69 23.32 -16.26
CA GLN A 344 -19.94 24.03 -15.23
C GLN A 344 -19.87 23.25 -13.91
N GLU A 345 -20.94 22.57 -13.55
CA GLU A 345 -21.02 21.77 -12.34
C GLU A 345 -20.15 20.50 -12.49
N ILE A 346 -20.16 19.87 -13.66
CA ILE A 346 -19.28 18.72 -13.96
C ILE A 346 -17.81 19.13 -13.80
N LYS A 347 -17.41 20.26 -14.41
CA LYS A 347 -16.04 20.77 -14.32
C LYS A 347 -15.63 21.08 -12.89
N SER A 348 -16.44 21.84 -12.17
CA SER A 348 -16.16 22.20 -10.77
C SER A 348 -16.08 20.98 -9.84
N ASN A 349 -16.98 20.00 -10.00
CA ASN A 349 -16.96 18.78 -9.22
C ASN A 349 -15.71 17.95 -9.50
N PHE A 350 -15.29 17.85 -10.78
CA PHE A 350 -14.05 17.18 -11.14
C PHE A 350 -12.83 17.87 -10.50
N GLU A 351 -12.71 19.17 -10.64
CA GLU A 351 -11.60 19.95 -10.08
C GLU A 351 -11.52 19.82 -8.55
N ASN A 352 -12.67 19.86 -7.85
CA ASN A 352 -12.73 19.67 -6.41
C ASN A 352 -12.27 18.27 -5.99
N ILE A 353 -12.70 17.22 -6.70
CA ILE A 353 -12.29 15.83 -6.43
C ILE A 353 -10.80 15.67 -6.72
N HIS A 354 -10.31 16.25 -7.82
CA HIS A 354 -8.90 16.18 -8.21
C HIS A 354 -8.00 16.90 -7.19
N GLN A 355 -8.37 18.11 -6.78
CA GLN A 355 -7.67 18.87 -5.74
C GLN A 355 -7.62 18.10 -4.41
N ALA A 356 -8.73 17.50 -4.00
CA ALA A 356 -8.80 16.75 -2.75
C ALA A 356 -7.94 15.47 -2.80
N ARG A 357 -7.87 14.81 -3.97
CA ARG A 357 -7.16 13.53 -4.14
C ARG A 357 -5.67 13.69 -4.39
N PHE A 358 -5.29 14.66 -5.23
CA PHE A 358 -3.93 14.82 -5.73
C PHE A 358 -3.22 16.09 -5.26
N GLY A 359 -3.94 17.01 -4.60
CA GLY A 359 -3.38 18.24 -4.05
C GLY A 359 -3.27 19.40 -5.03
N PHE A 360 -3.64 19.24 -6.30
CA PHE A 360 -3.57 20.30 -7.33
C PHE A 360 -4.68 20.15 -8.38
N ILE A 361 -4.85 21.20 -9.20
CA ILE A 361 -5.65 21.21 -10.43
C ILE A 361 -4.80 21.73 -11.57
N SER A 362 -5.17 21.39 -12.82
CA SER A 362 -4.53 21.85 -14.05
C SER A 362 -5.56 22.54 -14.96
N PRO A 363 -5.94 23.80 -14.69
CA PRO A 363 -7.00 24.50 -15.43
C PRO A 363 -6.66 24.71 -16.92
N GLU A 364 -5.38 24.70 -17.25
CA GLU A 364 -4.82 24.84 -18.61
C GLU A 364 -4.98 23.60 -19.45
N LYS A 365 -5.20 22.42 -18.87
CA LYS A 365 -5.37 21.16 -19.58
C LYS A 365 -6.81 20.94 -20.00
N LEU A 366 -7.00 20.30 -21.13
CA LEU A 366 -8.32 19.85 -21.56
C LEU A 366 -8.82 18.71 -20.67
N LEU A 367 -10.14 18.67 -20.46
CA LEU A 367 -10.79 17.54 -19.82
C LEU A 367 -11.27 16.56 -20.89
N ILE A 368 -10.90 15.30 -20.75
CA ILE A 368 -11.34 14.21 -21.61
C ILE A 368 -12.47 13.45 -20.91
N VAL A 369 -13.56 13.24 -21.62
CA VAL A 369 -14.59 12.28 -21.23
C VAL A 369 -14.11 10.91 -21.66
N GLU A 370 -13.57 10.11 -20.74
CA GLU A 370 -13.11 8.75 -21.02
C GLU A 370 -14.30 7.83 -21.30
N SER A 371 -15.27 7.84 -20.41
CA SER A 371 -16.45 6.99 -20.52
C SER A 371 -17.66 7.58 -19.78
N ILE A 372 -18.84 7.05 -20.10
CA ILE A 372 -20.08 7.30 -19.38
C ILE A 372 -20.63 6.00 -18.85
N GLN A 373 -21.31 6.07 -17.70
CA GLN A 373 -21.88 4.90 -17.03
C GLN A 373 -23.30 5.19 -16.55
N VAL A 374 -24.19 4.24 -16.76
CA VAL A 374 -25.54 4.24 -16.18
C VAL A 374 -25.71 3.01 -15.30
N GLU A 375 -26.06 3.27 -14.06
CA GLU A 375 -26.51 2.26 -13.13
C GLU A 375 -28.03 2.29 -13.04
N VAL A 376 -28.67 1.12 -13.25
CA VAL A 376 -30.09 0.92 -13.04
C VAL A 376 -30.28 -0.03 -11.88
N SER A 377 -31.02 0.38 -10.85
CA SER A 377 -31.26 -0.41 -9.66
C SER A 377 -32.76 -0.54 -9.36
N CYS A 378 -33.13 -1.68 -8.82
CA CYS A 378 -34.46 -1.95 -8.30
C CYS A 378 -34.34 -2.30 -6.81
N PRO A 379 -34.89 -1.48 -5.90
CA PRO A 379 -34.88 -1.79 -4.48
C PRO A 379 -35.52 -3.13 -4.18
N SER A 380 -34.84 -3.93 -3.35
CA SER A 380 -35.43 -5.18 -2.90
C SER A 380 -36.57 -4.92 -1.89
N GLU A 381 -37.58 -5.75 -1.91
CA GLU A 381 -38.68 -5.66 -0.94
C GLU A 381 -38.23 -6.32 0.36
N HIS A 382 -37.90 -5.48 1.34
CA HIS A 382 -37.56 -5.98 2.67
C HIS A 382 -38.83 -6.13 3.49
N VAL A 383 -39.07 -7.33 3.99
CA VAL A 383 -39.98 -7.54 5.10
C VAL A 383 -39.31 -6.96 6.34
N GLU A 384 -39.73 -5.79 6.80
CA GLU A 384 -39.31 -5.29 8.09
C GLU A 384 -39.66 -6.38 9.14
N SER A 385 -38.64 -6.94 9.76
CA SER A 385 -38.86 -7.81 10.89
C SER A 385 -39.58 -6.98 11.95
N LYS A 386 -40.81 -7.41 12.32
CA LYS A 386 -41.55 -6.77 13.39
C LYS A 386 -40.61 -6.71 14.60
N ASN A 387 -40.26 -5.49 15.03
CA ASN A 387 -39.49 -5.26 16.23
C ASN A 387 -40.14 -6.02 17.37
N ASN A 388 -39.60 -7.16 17.76
CA ASN A 388 -39.99 -7.82 19.01
C ASN A 388 -39.63 -6.83 20.11
N LYS A 389 -40.65 -6.23 20.71
CA LYS A 389 -40.52 -5.38 21.90
C LYS A 389 -39.80 -6.20 22.96
N ARG A 390 -38.48 -6.07 23.05
CA ARG A 390 -37.77 -6.64 24.19
C ARG A 390 -38.28 -5.97 25.44
N THR A 391 -38.73 -6.77 26.37
CA THR A 391 -39.12 -6.32 27.72
C THR A 391 -37.97 -5.59 28.35
N LYS A 392 -38.21 -4.42 28.94
CA LYS A 392 -37.22 -3.63 29.70
C LYS A 392 -36.67 -4.50 30.85
N ARG A 393 -35.64 -5.27 30.62
CA ARG A 393 -34.80 -5.86 31.69
C ARG A 393 -33.67 -4.89 31.92
N GLY A 394 -33.38 -4.55 33.18
CA GLY A 394 -32.24 -3.69 33.53
C GLY A 394 -30.93 -4.31 33.02
N THR A 395 -29.98 -3.47 32.65
CA THR A 395 -28.64 -3.91 32.21
C THR A 395 -27.92 -4.62 33.37
N SER A 396 -27.48 -5.86 33.17
CA SER A 396 -26.79 -6.66 34.15
C SER A 396 -25.57 -7.35 33.56
N SER A 397 -24.45 -7.28 34.29
CA SER A 397 -23.23 -8.02 33.92
C SER A 397 -23.41 -9.52 34.23
N ILE A 398 -22.82 -10.39 33.41
CA ILE A 398 -22.80 -11.84 33.58
C ILE A 398 -21.56 -12.32 34.37
N ALA A 399 -20.48 -11.55 34.31
CA ALA A 399 -19.23 -11.82 35.02
C ALA A 399 -18.44 -10.52 35.23
N ARG A 400 -17.51 -10.52 36.15
CA ARG A 400 -16.50 -9.47 36.33
C ARG A 400 -15.14 -10.13 36.49
N LEU A 401 -14.26 -9.91 35.51
CA LEU A 401 -12.97 -10.59 35.41
C LEU A 401 -11.87 -9.56 35.14
N ASN A 402 -10.64 -9.91 35.48
CA ASN A 402 -9.49 -9.07 35.15
C ASN A 402 -9.09 -9.25 33.68
N VAL A 403 -9.01 -8.15 32.93
CA VAL A 403 -8.57 -8.10 31.54
C VAL A 403 -7.46 -7.09 31.43
N VAL A 404 -6.42 -7.43 30.67
CA VAL A 404 -5.32 -6.49 30.42
C VAL A 404 -5.70 -5.60 29.23
N MET A 405 -5.64 -4.28 29.44
CA MET A 405 -5.88 -3.24 28.44
C MET A 405 -4.92 -2.08 28.72
N ASN A 406 -4.17 -1.65 27.70
CA ASN A 406 -3.15 -0.59 27.78
C ASN A 406 -2.08 -0.84 28.85
N GLY A 407 -1.61 -2.07 29.02
CA GLY A 407 -0.58 -2.45 29.99
C GLY A 407 -1.13 -2.70 31.40
N ASP A 408 -2.35 -2.31 31.70
CA ASP A 408 -2.94 -2.40 33.02
C ASP A 408 -3.95 -3.55 33.14
N SER A 409 -3.92 -4.26 34.28
CA SER A 409 -4.93 -5.26 34.60
C SER A 409 -6.18 -4.58 35.18
N ASN A 410 -7.26 -4.55 34.41
CA ASN A 410 -8.48 -3.83 34.71
C ASN A 410 -9.62 -4.79 35.15
N PRO A 411 -10.34 -4.52 36.27
CA PRO A 411 -11.57 -5.23 36.58
C PRO A 411 -12.65 -4.90 35.55
N THR A 412 -12.91 -5.83 34.65
CA THR A 412 -13.74 -5.67 33.48
C THR A 412 -15.07 -6.42 33.62
N SER A 413 -16.16 -5.74 33.36
CA SER A 413 -17.51 -6.35 33.37
C SER A 413 -17.85 -6.95 32.02
N PHE A 414 -18.35 -8.18 32.03
CA PHE A 414 -18.80 -8.90 30.85
C PHE A 414 -20.33 -8.85 30.75
N TYR A 415 -20.87 -8.59 29.58
CA TYR A 415 -22.29 -8.49 29.34
C TYR A 415 -22.66 -9.38 28.15
N HIS A 416 -23.85 -10.00 28.23
CA HIS A 416 -24.46 -10.53 27.01
C HIS A 416 -25.27 -9.42 26.35
N ARG A 417 -25.16 -9.23 25.05
CA ARG A 417 -25.84 -8.15 24.32
C ARG A 417 -27.34 -8.10 24.62
N ASN A 418 -27.97 -9.27 24.76
CA ASN A 418 -29.40 -9.37 25.06
C ASN A 418 -29.79 -8.84 26.46
N ASN A 419 -28.82 -8.64 27.37
CA ASN A 419 -29.03 -8.15 28.73
C ASN A 419 -28.76 -6.65 28.85
N ILE A 420 -28.53 -5.94 27.75
CA ILE A 420 -28.29 -4.50 27.74
C ILE A 420 -29.58 -3.79 27.33
N SER A 421 -30.05 -2.86 28.13
CA SER A 421 -31.23 -2.05 27.85
C SER A 421 -30.93 -0.96 26.85
N THR A 422 -31.91 -0.62 26.03
CA THR A 422 -31.81 0.48 25.06
C THR A 422 -31.51 1.79 25.80
N ASN A 423 -30.54 2.56 25.29
CA ASN A 423 -30.03 3.82 25.82
C ASN A 423 -29.23 3.72 27.13
N ASP A 424 -29.06 2.54 27.73
CA ASP A 424 -28.10 2.40 28.82
C ASP A 424 -26.67 2.57 28.30
N LYS A 425 -25.82 3.21 29.11
CA LYS A 425 -24.42 3.48 28.75
C LYS A 425 -23.51 2.52 29.50
N LEU A 426 -22.69 1.79 28.76
CA LEU A 426 -21.62 0.96 29.29
C LEU A 426 -20.30 1.71 29.11
N ILE A 427 -19.65 2.02 30.23
CA ILE A 427 -18.34 2.69 30.20
C ILE A 427 -17.26 1.61 30.19
N GLY A 428 -16.27 1.75 29.29
CA GLY A 428 -15.10 0.86 29.26
C GLY A 428 -14.20 1.05 30.49
N PRO A 429 -13.48 0.00 30.94
CA PRO A 429 -13.31 -1.31 30.26
C PRO A 429 -14.54 -2.24 30.45
N ALA A 430 -15.02 -2.77 29.36
CA ALA A 430 -16.12 -3.76 29.37
C ALA A 430 -16.02 -4.71 28.14
N VAL A 431 -16.64 -5.88 28.22
CA VAL A 431 -16.72 -6.83 27.12
C VAL A 431 -18.19 -7.21 26.89
N ILE A 432 -18.64 -7.15 25.63
CA ILE A 432 -19.96 -7.58 25.22
C ILE A 432 -19.81 -8.86 24.40
N ILE A 433 -20.57 -9.89 24.80
CA ILE A 433 -20.60 -11.20 24.15
C ILE A 433 -21.87 -11.33 23.31
N GLU A 434 -21.71 -11.80 22.11
CA GLU A 434 -22.74 -12.17 21.18
C GLU A 434 -22.57 -13.62 20.72
N ASP A 435 -23.59 -14.20 20.12
CA ASP A 435 -23.53 -15.59 19.63
C ASP A 435 -22.47 -15.78 18.53
N THR A 436 -22.15 -14.71 17.77
CA THR A 436 -21.26 -14.75 16.59
C THR A 436 -20.05 -13.83 16.70
N SER A 437 -19.93 -13.03 17.76
CA SER A 437 -18.82 -12.07 17.93
C SER A 437 -18.57 -11.73 19.39
N THR A 438 -17.41 -11.13 19.66
CA THR A 438 -17.04 -10.54 20.96
C THR A 438 -16.59 -9.10 20.72
N ILE A 439 -17.12 -8.16 21.49
CA ILE A 439 -16.85 -6.73 21.36
C ILE A 439 -16.16 -6.25 22.63
N VAL A 440 -14.98 -5.66 22.48
CA VAL A 440 -14.17 -5.10 23.55
C VAL A 440 -14.35 -3.59 23.57
N ILE A 441 -14.81 -3.06 24.68
CA ILE A 441 -14.92 -1.63 24.95
C ILE A 441 -13.68 -1.23 25.74
N GLU A 442 -12.74 -0.60 25.10
CA GLU A 442 -11.49 -0.16 25.70
C GLU A 442 -11.70 1.02 26.68
N PRO A 443 -10.78 1.30 27.61
CA PRO A 443 -10.81 2.49 28.46
C PRO A 443 -10.96 3.78 27.64
N GLY A 444 -11.79 4.72 28.13
CA GLY A 444 -12.10 5.98 27.44
C GLY A 444 -13.13 5.87 26.33
N TRP A 445 -13.72 4.67 26.12
CA TRP A 445 -14.86 4.44 25.25
C TRP A 445 -16.12 4.16 26.05
N GLN A 446 -17.28 4.54 25.52
CA GLN A 446 -18.58 4.13 26.01
C GLN A 446 -19.40 3.47 24.91
N ALA A 447 -20.22 2.52 25.27
CA ALA A 447 -21.15 1.85 24.36
C ALA A 447 -22.60 2.09 24.78
N SER A 448 -23.50 2.19 23.79
CA SER A 448 -24.96 2.27 23.99
C SER A 448 -25.69 1.53 22.86
N ILE A 449 -26.89 1.01 23.15
CA ILE A 449 -27.75 0.40 22.15
C ILE A 449 -28.83 1.40 21.75
N ASN A 450 -28.95 1.68 20.44
CA ASN A 450 -29.96 2.58 19.92
C ASN A 450 -31.31 1.89 19.71
N ASN A 451 -32.32 2.63 19.22
CA ASN A 451 -33.67 2.11 18.96
C ASN A 451 -33.73 1.07 17.83
N ASN A 452 -32.72 0.99 16.97
CA ASN A 452 -32.59 -0.05 15.92
C ASN A 452 -31.85 -1.29 16.42
N PHE A 453 -31.52 -1.37 17.70
CA PHE A 453 -30.69 -2.39 18.35
C PHE A 453 -29.24 -2.43 17.86
N ASP A 454 -28.76 -1.38 17.20
CA ASP A 454 -27.34 -1.24 16.86
C ASP A 454 -26.56 -0.80 18.10
N LEU A 455 -25.35 -1.32 18.23
CA LEU A 455 -24.40 -0.91 19.25
C LEU A 455 -23.56 0.25 18.69
N ILE A 456 -23.59 1.36 19.38
CA ILE A 456 -22.81 2.55 19.06
C ILE A 456 -21.76 2.73 20.15
N LEU A 457 -20.47 2.75 19.77
CA LEU A 457 -19.39 3.11 20.66
C LEU A 457 -18.93 4.54 20.34
N GLU A 458 -18.70 5.32 21.40
CA GLU A 458 -18.24 6.70 21.30
C GLU A 458 -17.03 6.92 22.20
N ARG A 459 -16.01 7.60 21.67
CA ARG A 459 -14.84 8.03 22.42
C ARG A 459 -15.25 9.17 23.36
N THR A 460 -15.06 9.01 24.65
CA THR A 460 -15.48 9.98 25.68
C THR A 460 -14.34 10.82 26.22
N GLU A 461 -13.12 10.33 26.09
CA GLU A 461 -11.90 11.01 26.54
C GLU A 461 -10.99 11.25 25.35
N GLU A 462 -10.35 12.41 25.24
CA GLU A 462 -9.31 12.60 24.25
C GLU A 462 -8.14 11.69 24.58
N LYS A 463 -7.63 10.99 23.56
CA LYS A 463 -6.43 10.16 23.74
C LYS A 463 -5.29 11.11 24.13
N GLN A 464 -4.77 10.96 25.33
CA GLN A 464 -3.53 11.64 25.72
C GLN A 464 -2.48 11.20 24.69
N ARG A 465 -1.74 12.16 24.08
CA ARG A 465 -0.59 11.87 23.24
C ARG A 465 0.27 10.87 24.00
N MET A 466 0.64 9.77 23.36
CA MET A 466 1.47 8.74 23.99
C MET A 466 2.73 9.41 24.53
N SER A 467 2.71 9.75 25.81
CA SER A 467 3.87 10.29 26.50
C SER A 467 4.86 9.16 26.70
N ALA A 468 6.09 9.40 26.20
CA ALA A 468 7.28 8.62 26.46
C ALA A 468 7.43 7.26 25.75
N ILE A 469 7.22 7.23 24.41
CA ILE A 469 8.01 6.31 23.61
C ILE A 469 9.45 6.82 23.70
N GLY A 470 10.35 6.01 24.29
CA GLY A 470 11.76 6.39 24.44
C GLY A 470 12.48 6.36 23.09
N THR A 471 13.67 6.98 23.04
CA THR A 471 14.57 6.90 21.89
C THR A 471 15.39 5.59 21.85
N ASN A 472 15.25 4.73 22.84
CA ASN A 472 15.87 3.40 22.86
C ASN A 472 15.10 2.45 21.96
N VAL A 473 15.81 1.55 21.26
CA VAL A 473 15.19 0.57 20.40
C VAL A 473 14.21 -0.32 21.16
N ASP A 474 13.00 -0.40 20.63
CA ASP A 474 11.95 -1.31 21.09
C ASP A 474 11.50 -2.16 19.88
N PRO A 475 11.51 -3.50 20.00
CA PRO A 475 11.22 -4.39 18.87
C PRO A 475 9.81 -4.21 18.26
N ILE A 476 8.84 -3.78 19.07
CA ILE A 476 7.47 -3.53 18.62
C ILE A 476 7.43 -2.22 17.84
N MET A 477 8.01 -1.17 18.42
CA MET A 477 8.07 0.13 17.78
C MET A 477 8.95 0.11 16.52
N LEU A 478 9.98 -0.72 16.48
CA LEU A 478 10.81 -0.91 15.30
C LEU A 478 9.98 -1.40 14.10
N GLU A 479 9.11 -2.40 14.31
CA GLU A 479 8.20 -2.88 13.25
C GLU A 479 7.15 -1.84 12.88
N ILE A 480 6.59 -1.12 13.86
CA ILE A 480 5.61 -0.06 13.61
C ILE A 480 6.23 1.06 12.76
N PHE A 481 7.41 1.56 13.10
CA PHE A 481 8.08 2.61 12.34
C PHE A 481 8.55 2.13 10.96
N ASN A 482 9.01 0.89 10.86
CA ASN A 482 9.32 0.26 9.59
C ASN A 482 8.11 0.32 8.62
N ASN A 483 6.95 -0.12 9.09
CA ASN A 483 5.72 -0.09 8.31
C ASN A 483 5.22 1.34 8.04
N LEU A 484 5.36 2.27 8.99
CA LEU A 484 4.99 3.67 8.79
C LEU A 484 5.84 4.33 7.69
N PHE A 485 7.16 4.17 7.73
CA PHE A 485 8.05 4.77 6.74
C PHE A 485 7.86 4.16 5.34
N MET A 486 7.69 2.83 5.24
CA MET A 486 7.36 2.19 3.96
C MET A 486 6.04 2.68 3.40
N ASN A 487 5.01 2.82 4.25
CA ASN A 487 3.69 3.30 3.83
C ASN A 487 3.75 4.74 3.29
N VAL A 488 4.55 5.63 3.89
CA VAL A 488 4.75 7.00 3.37
C VAL A 488 5.32 6.94 1.95
N ALA A 489 6.34 6.12 1.71
CA ALA A 489 6.94 5.96 0.37
C ALA A 489 5.95 5.35 -0.64
N GLU A 490 5.10 4.40 -0.25
CA GLU A 490 4.03 3.85 -1.08
C GLU A 490 2.99 4.90 -1.45
N GLN A 491 2.62 5.78 -0.52
CA GLN A 491 1.71 6.88 -0.79
C GLN A 491 2.29 7.88 -1.80
N MET A 492 3.59 8.19 -1.68
CA MET A 492 4.31 8.99 -2.67
C MET A 492 4.22 8.35 -4.06
N GLY A 493 4.49 7.04 -4.16
CA GLY A 493 4.41 6.28 -5.40
C GLY A 493 3.01 6.33 -6.02
N THR A 494 1.97 6.15 -5.22
CA THR A 494 0.58 6.22 -5.68
C THR A 494 0.24 7.60 -6.26
N VAL A 495 0.72 8.69 -5.64
CA VAL A 495 0.51 10.05 -6.19
C VAL A 495 1.25 10.20 -7.52
N LEU A 496 2.51 9.77 -7.59
CA LEU A 496 3.32 9.90 -8.80
C LEU A 496 2.70 9.11 -9.98
N GLU A 497 2.35 7.85 -9.78
CA GLU A 497 1.67 6.99 -10.76
C GLU A 497 0.40 7.65 -11.32
N ASN A 498 -0.47 8.15 -10.43
CA ASN A 498 -1.76 8.69 -10.82
C ASN A 498 -1.72 10.09 -11.44
N THR A 499 -0.62 10.83 -11.29
CA THR A 499 -0.50 12.22 -11.76
C THR A 499 0.49 12.43 -12.89
N ALA A 500 1.38 11.46 -13.13
CA ALA A 500 2.33 11.50 -14.22
C ALA A 500 1.66 11.42 -15.60
N SER A 501 2.36 11.90 -16.60
CA SER A 501 1.89 11.97 -17.99
C SER A 501 2.54 10.92 -18.90
N SER A 502 3.78 10.51 -18.61
CA SER A 502 4.49 9.53 -19.43
C SER A 502 4.07 8.09 -19.13
N VAL A 503 4.04 7.27 -20.16
CA VAL A 503 3.79 5.82 -20.08
C VAL A 503 4.83 5.13 -19.15
N ASN A 504 6.08 5.60 -19.18
CA ASN A 504 7.14 5.04 -18.37
C ASN A 504 6.81 5.11 -16.86
N ILE A 505 6.37 6.27 -16.39
CA ILE A 505 6.05 6.45 -14.97
C ILE A 505 4.69 5.82 -14.62
N LYS A 506 3.64 6.09 -15.40
CA LYS A 506 2.27 5.72 -15.01
C LYS A 506 1.87 4.27 -15.29
N GLU A 507 2.41 3.62 -16.35
CA GLU A 507 2.03 2.26 -16.72
C GLU A 507 3.12 1.24 -16.43
N ARG A 508 4.39 1.62 -16.65
CA ARG A 508 5.54 0.74 -16.38
C ARG A 508 6.03 0.83 -14.95
N LEU A 509 5.58 1.83 -14.22
CA LEU A 509 5.98 2.11 -12.84
C LEU A 509 7.51 2.30 -12.72
N ASP A 510 8.13 2.85 -13.80
CA ASP A 510 9.57 3.09 -13.85
C ASP A 510 9.93 4.38 -13.07
N PHE A 511 9.70 4.29 -11.78
CA PHE A 511 9.99 5.34 -10.81
C PHE A 511 10.28 4.75 -9.43
N SER A 512 10.81 5.59 -8.54
CA SER A 512 11.03 5.23 -7.14
C SER A 512 10.79 6.43 -6.23
N CYS A 513 10.20 6.15 -5.07
CA CYS A 513 9.94 7.11 -4.00
C CYS A 513 10.59 6.62 -2.71
N ALA A 514 11.24 7.53 -1.97
CA ALA A 514 11.96 7.15 -0.78
C ALA A 514 12.10 8.30 0.24
N LEU A 515 12.36 7.92 1.49
CA LEU A 515 12.61 8.79 2.63
C LEU A 515 14.09 8.71 3.03
N PHE A 516 14.65 9.84 3.41
CA PHE A 516 16.06 9.95 3.79
C PHE A 516 16.22 10.71 5.11
N SER A 517 17.23 10.32 5.87
CA SER A 517 17.64 11.01 7.09
C SER A 517 18.11 12.45 6.80
N PRO A 518 18.29 13.30 7.83
CA PRO A 518 18.88 14.62 7.67
C PRO A 518 20.30 14.59 7.05
N THR A 519 20.99 13.45 7.08
CA THR A 519 22.32 13.25 6.48
C THR A 519 22.26 12.71 5.05
N GLY A 520 21.05 12.46 4.49
CA GLY A 520 20.86 11.94 3.14
C GLY A 520 20.99 10.43 3.01
N ASP A 521 20.94 9.70 4.12
CA ASP A 521 20.98 8.24 4.11
C ASP A 521 19.56 7.67 3.93
N LEU A 522 19.42 6.69 3.04
CA LEU A 522 18.14 6.02 2.76
C LEU A 522 17.60 5.34 4.03
N VAL A 523 16.39 5.72 4.43
CA VAL A 523 15.69 5.17 5.59
C VAL A 523 14.70 4.09 5.17
N ALA A 524 13.83 4.41 4.23
CA ALA A 524 12.81 3.51 3.73
C ALA A 524 12.37 3.90 2.31
N ASN A 525 11.83 2.93 1.61
CA ASN A 525 11.32 3.05 0.25
C ASN A 525 10.08 2.16 0.07
N ALA A 526 9.31 2.44 -0.96
CA ALA A 526 8.33 1.49 -1.47
C ALA A 526 9.02 0.37 -2.30
N PRO A 527 8.35 -0.74 -2.62
CA PRO A 527 8.88 -1.80 -3.46
C PRO A 527 8.96 -1.37 -4.94
N HIS A 528 9.84 -0.42 -5.23
CA HIS A 528 10.09 0.17 -6.54
C HIS A 528 11.40 -0.37 -7.16
N VAL A 529 11.93 0.34 -8.17
CA VAL A 529 13.09 -0.10 -8.97
C VAL A 529 14.38 -0.14 -8.13
N PRO A 530 15.03 -1.30 -7.94
CA PRO A 530 16.18 -1.42 -7.03
C PRO A 530 17.40 -0.55 -7.42
N VAL A 531 17.70 -0.41 -8.70
CA VAL A 531 18.81 0.42 -9.16
C VAL A 531 18.63 1.90 -8.83
N HIS A 532 17.38 2.38 -8.84
CA HIS A 532 17.07 3.74 -8.40
C HIS A 532 17.35 3.92 -6.92
N LEU A 533 16.83 3.02 -6.10
CA LEU A 533 16.86 3.14 -4.65
C LEU A 533 18.28 3.10 -4.09
N GLY A 534 19.12 2.21 -4.63
CA GLY A 534 20.50 2.09 -4.19
C GLY A 534 21.39 3.30 -4.56
N SER A 535 21.02 4.04 -5.61
CA SER A 535 21.78 5.19 -6.10
C SER A 535 21.29 6.55 -5.59
N MET A 536 20.02 6.65 -5.12
CA MET A 536 19.45 7.94 -4.73
C MET A 536 20.14 8.61 -3.55
N SER A 537 20.71 7.86 -2.60
CA SER A 537 21.47 8.44 -1.49
C SER A 537 22.62 9.31 -1.97
N GLU A 538 23.33 8.90 -3.01
CA GLU A 538 24.46 9.67 -3.55
C GLU A 538 23.97 10.98 -4.21
N SER A 539 22.84 10.94 -4.92
CA SER A 539 22.20 12.16 -5.46
C SER A 539 21.86 13.15 -4.35
N ILE A 540 21.28 12.67 -3.23
CA ILE A 540 20.89 13.54 -2.12
C ILE A 540 22.10 14.12 -1.40
N LYS A 541 23.15 13.33 -1.16
CA LYS A 541 24.41 13.80 -0.57
C LYS A 541 25.07 14.88 -1.43
N THR A 542 24.97 14.76 -2.76
CA THR A 542 25.44 15.82 -3.67
C THR A 542 24.65 17.12 -3.48
N ILE A 543 23.32 17.05 -3.48
CA ILE A 543 22.46 18.23 -3.25
C ILE A 543 22.75 18.86 -1.89
N ILE A 544 22.91 18.07 -0.83
CA ILE A 544 23.29 18.58 0.49
C ILE A 544 24.65 19.30 0.43
N ARG A 545 25.67 18.67 -0.16
CA ARG A 545 27.01 19.22 -0.26
C ARG A 545 27.05 20.57 -0.99
N GLU A 546 26.31 20.66 -2.11
CA GLU A 546 26.32 21.83 -2.98
C GLU A 546 25.44 22.98 -2.44
N ASN A 547 24.35 22.67 -1.69
CA ASN A 547 23.32 23.65 -1.33
C ASN A 547 23.16 23.91 0.18
N ASN A 548 23.93 23.29 1.06
CA ASN A 548 23.68 23.35 2.52
C ASN A 548 23.61 24.78 3.11
N LYS A 549 24.19 25.79 2.42
CA LYS A 549 24.20 27.21 2.83
C LYS A 549 23.14 28.06 2.11
N THR A 550 22.55 27.56 1.05
CA THR A 550 21.66 28.31 0.16
C THR A 550 20.24 27.72 0.09
N MET A 551 20.09 26.49 0.54
CA MET A 551 18.82 25.76 0.59
C MET A 551 17.83 26.45 1.54
N MET A 552 16.62 26.66 1.09
CA MET A 552 15.57 27.40 1.83
C MET A 552 14.31 26.55 1.94
N PRO A 553 13.45 26.81 2.96
CA PRO A 553 12.13 26.20 3.06
C PRO A 553 11.32 26.38 1.77
N GLY A 554 10.70 25.31 1.31
CA GLY A 554 9.91 25.29 0.07
C GLY A 554 10.72 25.06 -1.21
N ASP A 555 12.05 24.90 -1.13
CA ASP A 555 12.88 24.56 -2.29
C ASP A 555 12.74 23.07 -2.67
N ALA A 556 12.98 22.77 -3.95
CA ALA A 556 13.20 21.42 -4.45
C ALA A 556 14.21 21.43 -5.60
N PHE A 557 15.05 20.41 -5.65
CA PHE A 557 16.20 20.33 -6.55
C PHE A 557 16.07 19.16 -7.50
N LEU A 558 16.65 19.29 -8.71
CA LEU A 558 16.76 18.22 -9.70
C LEU A 558 18.22 17.85 -9.92
N ILE A 559 18.43 16.55 -10.13
CA ILE A 559 19.71 16.00 -10.56
C ILE A 559 19.50 14.73 -11.39
N ASN A 560 20.27 14.58 -12.50
CA ASN A 560 20.44 13.31 -13.21
C ASN A 560 21.91 13.03 -13.53
N ALA A 561 22.82 13.92 -13.12
CA ALA A 561 24.25 13.88 -13.47
C ALA A 561 24.91 12.56 -13.00
N PRO A 562 25.39 11.70 -13.93
CA PRO A 562 25.95 10.38 -13.59
C PRO A 562 27.21 10.46 -12.73
N TYR A 563 27.99 11.51 -12.90
CA TYR A 563 29.26 11.73 -12.19
C TYR A 563 29.06 12.34 -10.79
N ASN A 564 27.83 12.74 -10.46
CA ASN A 564 27.44 13.37 -9.20
C ASN A 564 26.29 12.63 -8.50
N GLY A 565 26.27 11.29 -8.58
CA GLY A 565 25.28 10.45 -7.89
C GLY A 565 24.01 10.15 -8.69
N GLY A 566 23.92 10.61 -9.94
CA GLY A 566 22.91 10.15 -10.90
C GLY A 566 23.24 8.77 -11.46
N THR A 567 22.36 8.26 -12.29
CA THR A 567 22.52 6.98 -13.01
C THR A 567 22.68 7.24 -14.50
N HIS A 568 21.65 7.14 -15.30
CA HIS A 568 21.60 7.60 -16.67
C HIS A 568 20.66 8.82 -16.81
N LEU A 569 20.82 9.58 -17.89
CA LEU A 569 20.18 10.90 -17.96
C LEU A 569 18.64 10.88 -17.88
N PRO A 570 17.89 9.90 -18.45
CA PRO A 570 16.43 9.85 -18.31
C PRO A 570 15.91 9.72 -16.87
N ASP A 571 16.72 9.22 -15.94
CA ASP A 571 16.39 9.07 -14.52
C ASP A 571 16.52 10.40 -13.77
N ILE A 572 15.51 11.25 -13.86
CA ILE A 572 15.54 12.54 -13.16
C ILE A 572 15.10 12.36 -11.72
N THR A 573 16.00 12.73 -10.79
CA THR A 573 15.75 12.71 -9.35
C THR A 573 15.33 14.08 -8.87
N LEU A 574 14.15 14.17 -8.25
CA LEU A 574 13.69 15.35 -7.51
C LEU A 574 13.95 15.11 -6.02
N ILE A 575 14.55 16.09 -5.36
CA ILE A 575 14.92 16.06 -3.94
C ILE A 575 14.30 17.27 -3.25
N LYS A 576 13.52 17.02 -2.20
CA LYS A 576 12.86 18.05 -1.39
C LYS A 576 13.35 17.98 0.05
N PRO A 577 14.04 19.01 0.56
CA PRO A 577 14.31 19.17 1.98
C PRO A 577 13.04 19.51 2.72
N VAL A 578 12.85 18.96 3.91
CA VAL A 578 11.73 19.26 4.80
C VAL A 578 12.27 19.84 6.09
N TYR A 579 11.78 21.00 6.44
CA TYR A 579 12.22 21.79 7.58
C TYR A 579 11.34 21.53 8.80
N ASP A 580 11.87 21.88 9.97
CA ASP A 580 11.12 21.94 11.22
C ASP A 580 10.04 23.04 11.21
N GLU A 581 9.21 23.09 12.25
CA GLU A 581 8.13 24.10 12.36
C GLU A 581 8.66 25.56 12.43
N GLN A 582 9.90 25.76 12.80
CA GLN A 582 10.60 27.05 12.87
C GLN A 582 11.26 27.44 11.54
N GLU A 583 11.28 26.51 10.56
CA GLU A 583 11.97 26.67 9.28
C GLU A 583 13.48 26.93 9.39
N GLU A 584 14.10 26.43 10.48
CA GLU A 584 15.54 26.65 10.75
C GLU A 584 16.43 25.47 10.34
N GLU A 585 15.95 24.23 10.56
CA GLU A 585 16.73 23.03 10.32
C GLU A 585 16.03 22.04 9.39
N VAL A 586 16.80 21.39 8.49
CA VAL A 586 16.28 20.28 7.69
C VAL A 586 16.19 19.05 8.57
N ILE A 587 14.97 18.55 8.75
CA ILE A 587 14.70 17.40 9.62
C ILE A 587 14.66 16.06 8.87
N PHE A 588 14.47 16.06 7.56
CA PHE A 588 14.59 14.90 6.67
C PHE A 588 14.53 15.34 5.20
N TYR A 589 14.77 14.40 4.29
CA TYR A 589 14.56 14.59 2.85
C TYR A 589 13.56 13.57 2.33
N VAL A 590 12.78 13.98 1.34
CA VAL A 590 11.97 13.10 0.50
C VAL A 590 12.44 13.22 -0.93
N ALA A 591 12.48 12.11 -1.65
CA ALA A 591 12.91 12.15 -3.03
C ALA A 591 12.07 11.20 -3.91
N THR A 592 11.93 11.61 -5.17
CA THR A 592 11.33 10.83 -6.24
C THR A 592 12.28 10.77 -7.42
N ARG A 593 12.44 9.59 -8.03
CA ARG A 593 13.16 9.43 -9.28
C ARG A 593 12.19 8.86 -10.30
N GLY A 594 12.09 9.47 -11.46
CA GLY A 594 11.26 9.00 -12.56
C GLY A 594 12.09 8.87 -13.84
N HIS A 595 11.90 7.77 -14.57
CA HIS A 595 12.46 7.56 -15.89
C HIS A 595 11.61 8.31 -16.91
N HIS A 596 12.08 9.49 -17.33
CA HIS A 596 11.40 10.32 -18.35
C HIS A 596 11.46 9.67 -19.72
N ALA A 597 10.37 9.74 -20.47
CA ALA A 597 10.26 9.09 -21.76
C ALA A 597 11.26 9.60 -22.81
N ASP A 598 11.65 10.88 -22.73
CA ASP A 598 12.67 11.50 -23.59
C ASP A 598 13.17 12.78 -22.95
N ILE A 599 14.47 12.94 -22.85
CA ILE A 599 15.14 14.17 -22.38
C ILE A 599 16.16 14.67 -23.42
N GLY A 600 15.96 14.39 -24.69
CA GLY A 600 16.84 14.78 -25.79
C GLY A 600 17.80 13.63 -26.19
N GLY A 601 18.94 13.99 -26.71
CA GLY A 601 19.92 13.05 -27.25
C GLY A 601 19.69 12.75 -28.74
N THR A 602 20.62 11.99 -29.31
CA THR A 602 20.67 11.73 -30.75
C THR A 602 19.53 10.87 -31.29
N VAL A 603 18.87 10.09 -30.44
CA VAL A 603 17.74 9.20 -30.81
C VAL A 603 16.54 9.44 -29.91
N PRO A 604 15.32 9.17 -30.42
CA PRO A 604 14.12 9.16 -29.60
C PRO A 604 14.25 8.21 -28.39
N GLY A 605 13.71 8.62 -27.24
CA GLY A 605 13.79 7.86 -25.99
C GLY A 605 15.14 7.98 -25.27
N SER A 606 16.03 8.86 -25.73
CA SER A 606 17.32 9.16 -25.07
C SER A 606 18.22 7.94 -24.81
N THR A 607 18.12 6.91 -25.66
CA THR A 607 18.84 5.62 -25.51
C THR A 607 19.65 5.25 -26.77
N PRO A 608 20.64 6.09 -27.16
CA PRO A 608 21.47 5.81 -28.33
C PRO A 608 22.35 4.57 -28.10
N ALA A 609 22.32 3.62 -29.08
CA ALA A 609 23.07 2.37 -29.00
C ALA A 609 24.59 2.54 -29.08
N TYR A 610 25.08 3.64 -29.64
CA TYR A 610 26.51 3.83 -29.97
C TYR A 610 27.06 5.17 -29.49
N SER A 611 26.47 5.76 -28.46
CA SER A 611 26.98 7.01 -27.89
C SER A 611 28.40 6.83 -27.31
N LYS A 612 29.19 7.89 -27.41
CA LYS A 612 30.56 7.98 -26.87
C LYS A 612 30.72 9.13 -25.90
N HIS A 613 29.79 10.08 -25.98
CA HIS A 613 29.79 11.27 -25.16
C HIS A 613 28.41 11.47 -24.54
N ILE A 614 28.37 11.85 -23.29
CA ILE A 614 27.12 12.04 -22.49
C ILE A 614 26.12 12.99 -23.18
N LYS A 615 26.58 14.02 -23.91
CA LYS A 615 25.71 14.94 -24.66
C LYS A 615 24.89 14.27 -25.75
N GLU A 616 25.31 13.11 -26.27
CA GLU A 616 24.58 12.34 -27.26
C GLU A 616 23.36 11.61 -26.62
N GLU A 617 23.35 11.46 -25.28
CA GLU A 617 22.36 10.73 -24.53
C GLU A 617 21.22 11.62 -23.98
N GLY A 618 21.40 12.95 -23.97
CA GLY A 618 20.36 13.88 -23.56
C GLY A 618 20.85 15.09 -22.78
N ILE A 619 19.94 15.76 -22.11
CA ILE A 619 20.20 16.94 -21.29
C ILE A 619 20.73 16.54 -19.94
N LEU A 620 21.94 17.03 -19.59
CA LEU A 620 22.55 16.87 -18.29
C LEU A 620 21.97 17.90 -17.31
N ILE A 621 21.42 17.46 -16.20
CA ILE A 621 20.89 18.28 -15.12
C ILE A 621 21.76 18.02 -13.87
N ASP A 622 22.49 19.04 -13.45
CA ASP A 622 23.37 18.94 -12.31
C ASP A 622 23.05 20.06 -11.31
N ASN A 623 22.48 19.69 -10.16
CA ASN A 623 22.09 20.61 -9.08
C ASN A 623 21.18 21.77 -9.55
N PHE A 624 20.05 21.49 -10.19
CA PHE A 624 19.11 22.49 -10.67
C PHE A 624 18.00 22.75 -9.65
N THR A 625 17.77 24.03 -9.26
CA THR A 625 16.65 24.41 -8.43
C THR A 625 15.37 24.44 -9.27
N LEU A 626 14.46 23.48 -9.05
CA LEU A 626 13.18 23.40 -9.77
C LEU A 626 12.08 24.21 -9.08
N VAL A 627 12.03 24.14 -7.75
CA VAL A 627 11.09 24.91 -6.94
C VAL A 627 11.91 25.82 -6.04
N SER A 628 11.61 27.10 -6.05
CA SER A 628 12.26 28.08 -5.17
C SER A 628 11.22 28.73 -4.26
N LYS A 629 11.34 28.52 -2.96
CA LYS A 629 10.40 29.06 -1.93
C LYS A 629 8.94 28.78 -2.26
N GLY A 630 8.65 27.56 -2.72
CA GLY A 630 7.30 27.13 -3.10
C GLY A 630 6.84 27.53 -4.52
N VAL A 631 7.67 28.24 -5.29
CA VAL A 631 7.36 28.64 -6.68
C VAL A 631 8.05 27.69 -7.65
N PHE A 632 7.27 27.04 -8.52
CA PHE A 632 7.79 26.16 -9.57
C PHE A 632 8.38 27.00 -10.72
N LEU A 633 9.65 26.78 -11.07
CA LEU A 633 10.42 27.55 -12.05
C LEU A 633 10.22 26.96 -13.47
N GLU A 634 9.04 27.14 -14.03
CA GLU A 634 8.62 26.52 -15.29
C GLU A 634 9.39 27.02 -16.51
N GLU A 635 9.67 28.32 -16.57
CA GLU A 635 10.41 28.94 -17.69
C GLU A 635 11.88 28.48 -17.69
N GLU A 636 12.50 28.43 -16.52
CA GLU A 636 13.89 28.03 -16.36
C GLU A 636 14.12 26.57 -16.76
N ILE A 637 13.24 25.67 -16.31
CA ILE A 637 13.33 24.24 -16.67
C ILE A 637 12.98 24.02 -18.15
N TYR A 638 12.02 24.78 -18.70
CA TYR A 638 11.72 24.74 -20.14
C TYR A 638 12.95 25.14 -20.95
N ASN A 639 13.64 26.23 -20.57
CA ASN A 639 14.83 26.71 -21.24
C ASN A 639 15.98 25.68 -21.16
N LEU A 640 16.15 25.02 -20.01
CA LEU A 640 17.15 23.97 -19.85
C LEU A 640 16.85 22.77 -20.77
N LEU A 641 15.63 22.25 -20.76
CA LEU A 641 15.24 21.08 -21.57
C LEU A 641 15.22 21.37 -23.10
N SER A 642 15.07 22.64 -23.48
CA SER A 642 15.15 23.09 -24.88
C SER A 642 16.56 23.45 -25.34
N SER A 643 17.56 23.36 -24.46
CA SER A 643 18.93 23.76 -24.75
C SER A 643 19.76 22.64 -25.41
N GLY A 644 20.96 23.01 -25.88
CA GLY A 644 21.93 22.06 -26.44
C GLY A 644 21.67 21.63 -27.86
N ASP A 645 22.51 20.73 -28.35
CA ASP A 645 22.48 20.26 -29.75
C ASP A 645 21.32 19.27 -30.02
N PHE A 646 20.88 18.58 -28.98
CA PHE A 646 19.83 17.55 -29.02
C PHE A 646 18.81 17.77 -27.89
N PRO A 647 17.91 18.76 -28.00
CA PRO A 647 16.93 19.10 -26.98
C PRO A 647 15.90 18.00 -26.76
N ALA A 648 15.22 18.04 -25.60
CA ALA A 648 14.09 17.15 -25.31
C ALA A 648 12.95 17.34 -26.33
N ARG A 649 12.37 16.23 -26.80
CA ARG A 649 11.36 16.25 -27.89
C ARG A 649 9.96 16.59 -27.40
N ASN A 650 9.64 16.25 -26.15
CA ASN A 650 8.32 16.50 -25.56
C ASN A 650 8.43 17.19 -24.19
N ILE A 651 8.91 18.44 -24.19
CA ILE A 651 9.14 19.22 -22.96
C ILE A 651 7.87 19.39 -22.13
N LYS A 652 6.69 19.49 -22.76
CA LYS A 652 5.42 19.58 -22.04
C LYS A 652 5.16 18.34 -21.18
N GLN A 653 5.48 17.16 -21.70
CA GLN A 653 5.36 15.92 -20.93
C GLN A 653 6.37 15.87 -19.79
N ASN A 654 7.62 16.27 -20.04
CA ASN A 654 8.64 16.35 -19.00
C ASN A 654 8.21 17.26 -17.85
N ILE A 655 7.69 18.46 -18.16
CA ILE A 655 7.20 19.41 -17.13
C ILE A 655 6.01 18.81 -16.36
N ALA A 656 5.10 18.10 -17.04
CA ALA A 656 3.99 17.44 -16.38
C ALA A 656 4.46 16.35 -15.41
N ASP A 657 5.44 15.53 -15.79
CA ASP A 657 6.03 14.50 -14.94
C ASP A 657 6.83 15.11 -13.78
N LEU A 658 7.55 16.21 -14.00
CA LEU A 658 8.23 16.96 -12.92
C LEU A 658 7.23 17.54 -11.90
N LYS A 659 6.09 18.08 -12.35
CA LYS A 659 5.00 18.53 -11.47
C LYS A 659 4.42 17.36 -10.67
N ALA A 660 4.29 16.17 -11.27
CA ALA A 660 3.87 14.95 -10.58
C ALA A 660 4.87 14.50 -9.52
N GLN A 661 6.20 14.59 -9.82
CA GLN A 661 7.25 14.31 -8.86
C GLN A 661 7.22 15.29 -7.67
N VAL A 662 6.98 16.59 -7.92
CA VAL A 662 6.81 17.60 -6.84
C VAL A 662 5.60 17.27 -5.97
N ALA A 663 4.45 16.95 -6.58
CA ALA A 663 3.24 16.59 -5.84
C ALA A 663 3.45 15.32 -4.97
N SER A 664 4.15 14.33 -5.51
CA SER A 664 4.53 13.11 -4.78
C SER A 664 5.45 13.41 -3.59
N ALA A 665 6.48 14.23 -3.78
CA ALA A 665 7.39 14.64 -2.71
C ALA A 665 6.66 15.45 -1.62
N GLU A 666 5.74 16.34 -2.01
CA GLU A 666 4.91 17.10 -1.06
C GLU A 666 4.03 16.17 -0.22
N LYS A 667 3.42 15.15 -0.83
CA LYS A 667 2.64 14.14 -0.12
C LYS A 667 3.51 13.40 0.91
N GLY A 668 4.71 12.97 0.54
CA GLY A 668 5.64 12.32 1.46
C GLY A 668 6.04 13.19 2.65
N ALA A 669 6.31 14.47 2.39
CA ALA A 669 6.62 15.44 3.44
C ALA A 669 5.47 15.60 4.44
N GLN A 670 4.23 15.77 3.94
CA GLN A 670 3.03 15.93 4.78
C GLN A 670 2.77 14.69 5.65
N GLU A 671 2.86 13.49 5.09
CA GLU A 671 2.64 12.24 5.81
C GLU A 671 3.68 12.04 6.92
N LEU A 672 4.95 12.29 6.63
CA LEU A 672 6.01 12.14 7.64
C LEU A 672 5.94 13.21 8.73
N LEU A 673 5.55 14.45 8.41
CA LEU A 673 5.25 15.47 9.41
C LEU A 673 4.08 15.03 10.31
N GLY A 674 3.07 14.36 9.76
CA GLY A 674 1.99 13.75 10.55
C GLY A 674 2.50 12.69 11.52
N VAL A 675 3.46 11.86 11.12
CA VAL A 675 4.12 10.90 12.02
C VAL A 675 4.88 11.63 13.13
N ILE A 676 5.61 12.70 12.78
CA ILE A 676 6.34 13.54 13.76
C ILE A 676 5.39 14.19 14.77
N GLN A 677 4.23 14.70 14.34
CA GLN A 677 3.21 15.25 15.25
C GLN A 677 2.70 14.22 16.26
N ASN A 678 2.60 12.95 15.84
CA ASN A 678 2.09 11.87 16.70
C ASN A 678 3.13 11.36 17.69
N TYR A 679 4.39 11.20 17.27
CA TYR A 679 5.44 10.53 18.04
C TYR A 679 6.54 11.48 18.54
N GLY A 680 6.65 12.67 17.98
CA GLY A 680 7.72 13.63 18.27
C GLY A 680 8.98 13.41 17.43
N LEU A 681 9.64 14.53 17.03
CA LEU A 681 10.79 14.53 16.13
C LEU A 681 11.95 13.64 16.63
N LYS A 682 12.30 13.73 17.91
CA LYS A 682 13.40 12.95 18.51
C LYS A 682 13.18 11.44 18.40
N VAL A 683 11.94 10.99 18.59
CA VAL A 683 11.57 9.57 18.47
C VAL A 683 11.65 9.14 17.01
N VAL A 684 11.09 9.93 16.09
CA VAL A 684 11.12 9.62 14.66
C VAL A 684 12.56 9.50 14.15
N HIS A 685 13.44 10.44 14.50
CA HIS A 685 14.87 10.38 14.13
C HIS A 685 15.57 9.14 14.72
N ALA A 686 15.29 8.81 15.99
CA ALA A 686 15.85 7.61 16.60
C ALA A 686 15.42 6.34 15.84
N TYR A 687 14.14 6.24 15.46
CA TYR A 687 13.65 5.08 14.71
C TYR A 687 14.05 5.07 13.24
N MET A 688 14.30 6.21 12.60
CA MET A 688 15.00 6.24 11.31
C MET A 688 16.38 5.55 11.39
N GLN A 689 17.11 5.80 12.48
CA GLN A 689 18.40 5.15 12.73
C GLN A 689 18.22 3.66 13.08
N HIS A 690 17.27 3.30 13.94
CA HIS A 690 17.04 1.91 14.36
C HIS A 690 16.60 1.01 13.20
N VAL A 691 15.82 1.50 12.26
CA VAL A 691 15.44 0.75 11.05
C VAL A 691 16.68 0.45 10.19
N GLN A 692 17.60 1.40 10.07
CA GLN A 692 18.89 1.17 9.38
C GLN A 692 19.77 0.17 10.14
N ASP A 693 19.87 0.30 11.48
CA ASP A 693 20.68 -0.61 12.30
C ASP A 693 20.16 -2.05 12.24
N ASN A 694 18.83 -2.22 12.14
CA ASN A 694 18.22 -3.54 11.93
C ASN A 694 18.60 -4.15 10.57
N ALA A 695 18.61 -3.36 9.51
CA ALA A 695 19.03 -3.81 8.19
C ALA A 695 20.55 -4.14 8.17
N GLU A 696 21.37 -3.35 8.86
CA GLU A 696 22.80 -3.61 9.05
C GLU A 696 23.02 -4.97 9.73
N GLU A 697 22.33 -5.25 10.83
CA GLU A 697 22.45 -6.52 11.55
C GLU A 697 21.99 -7.71 10.69
N SER A 698 20.98 -7.54 9.87
CA SER A 698 20.52 -8.59 8.95
C SER A 698 21.61 -8.95 7.92
N VAL A 699 22.31 -7.96 7.37
CA VAL A 699 23.46 -8.21 6.47
C VAL A 699 24.64 -8.81 7.24
N ARG A 700 24.91 -8.38 8.47
CA ARG A 700 25.97 -8.98 9.29
C ARG A 700 25.74 -10.47 9.54
N ARG A 701 24.50 -10.93 9.69
CA ARG A 701 24.16 -12.37 9.78
C ARG A 701 24.50 -13.12 8.49
N ILE A 702 24.33 -12.50 7.32
CA ILE A 702 24.78 -13.10 6.05
C ILE A 702 26.32 -13.22 6.04
N LEU A 703 27.04 -12.21 6.51
CA LEU A 703 28.49 -12.23 6.59
C LEU A 703 29.04 -13.32 7.53
N ASP A 704 28.22 -13.81 8.48
CA ASP A 704 28.61 -14.95 9.33
C ASP A 704 28.69 -16.28 8.54
N VAL A 705 27.92 -16.43 7.46
CA VAL A 705 27.82 -17.69 6.69
C VAL A 705 28.60 -17.67 5.38
N ILE A 706 28.76 -16.54 4.69
CA ILE A 706 29.54 -16.45 3.44
C ILE A 706 31.05 -16.47 3.72
N SER A 707 31.85 -16.80 2.71
CA SER A 707 33.31 -16.89 2.79
C SER A 707 33.98 -16.01 1.74
N ASP A 708 35.29 -15.83 1.86
CA ASP A 708 36.09 -15.15 0.84
C ASP A 708 35.89 -15.79 -0.52
N SER A 709 35.71 -14.99 -1.54
CA SER A 709 35.45 -15.45 -2.89
C SER A 709 35.85 -14.41 -3.93
N SER A 710 35.94 -14.84 -5.18
CA SER A 710 36.21 -13.93 -6.30
C SER A 710 35.58 -14.46 -7.58
N PHE A 711 35.24 -13.57 -8.48
CA PHE A 711 34.72 -13.91 -9.79
C PHE A 711 35.05 -12.82 -10.80
N THR A 712 35.23 -13.20 -12.07
CA THR A 712 35.43 -12.29 -13.19
C THR A 712 34.48 -12.68 -14.31
N TYR A 713 33.60 -11.74 -14.67
CA TYR A 713 32.71 -11.87 -15.81
C TYR A 713 33.30 -11.16 -17.03
N LYS A 714 33.42 -11.86 -18.14
CA LYS A 714 33.90 -11.30 -19.42
C LYS A 714 32.73 -10.97 -20.32
N MET A 715 32.71 -9.77 -20.85
CA MET A 715 31.75 -9.31 -21.86
C MET A 715 32.20 -9.78 -23.25
N ASP A 716 31.29 -9.70 -24.23
CA ASP A 716 31.53 -10.19 -25.61
C ASP A 716 32.63 -9.44 -26.35
N ASP A 717 32.84 -8.18 -26.00
CA ASP A 717 33.89 -7.31 -26.58
C ASP A 717 35.26 -7.44 -25.90
N GLY A 718 35.37 -8.32 -24.91
CA GLY A 718 36.60 -8.59 -24.16
C GLY A 718 36.78 -7.71 -22.91
N TYR A 719 35.89 -6.74 -22.64
CA TYR A 719 35.88 -6.02 -21.37
C TYR A 719 35.42 -6.96 -20.24
N GLN A 720 35.72 -6.64 -18.98
CA GLN A 720 35.41 -7.50 -17.86
C GLN A 720 35.04 -6.71 -16.61
N VAL A 721 34.17 -7.29 -15.80
CA VAL A 721 33.91 -6.89 -14.43
C VAL A 721 34.50 -7.95 -13.49
N SER A 722 35.35 -7.55 -12.58
CA SER A 722 35.99 -8.41 -11.58
C SER A 722 35.57 -8.01 -10.17
N VAL A 723 35.35 -8.99 -9.29
CA VAL A 723 35.10 -8.74 -7.87
C VAL A 723 35.85 -9.73 -6.99
N THR A 724 36.39 -9.22 -5.89
CA THR A 724 36.93 -10.00 -4.78
C THR A 724 36.18 -9.64 -3.51
N ILE A 725 35.56 -10.62 -2.86
CA ILE A 725 34.87 -10.47 -1.60
C ILE A 725 35.74 -11.04 -0.49
N SER A 726 36.13 -10.18 0.46
CA SER A 726 36.98 -10.55 1.62
C SER A 726 36.19 -10.31 2.91
N VAL A 727 35.97 -11.35 3.71
CA VAL A 727 35.09 -11.32 4.88
C VAL A 727 35.88 -11.33 6.18
N ASP A 728 35.75 -10.29 6.98
CA ASP A 728 36.24 -10.25 8.36
C ASP A 728 35.17 -10.81 9.33
N LYS A 729 35.27 -12.09 9.62
CA LYS A 729 34.33 -12.78 10.54
C LYS A 729 34.32 -12.19 11.94
N LYS A 730 35.44 -11.59 12.42
CA LYS A 730 35.49 -11.01 13.77
C LYS A 730 34.75 -9.68 13.85
N LYS A 731 34.88 -8.86 12.83
CA LYS A 731 34.16 -7.57 12.73
C LYS A 731 32.78 -7.73 12.12
N ARG A 732 32.49 -8.90 11.55
CA ARG A 732 31.26 -9.15 10.78
C ARG A 732 31.08 -8.10 9.68
N SER A 733 32.15 -7.86 8.91
CA SER A 733 32.22 -6.89 7.82
C SER A 733 32.88 -7.51 6.59
N ALA A 734 32.64 -6.96 5.42
CA ALA A 734 33.31 -7.42 4.21
C ALA A 734 33.87 -6.24 3.39
N THR A 735 34.89 -6.54 2.64
CA THR A 735 35.40 -5.66 1.57
C THR A 735 34.99 -6.26 0.24
N ILE A 736 34.31 -5.47 -0.56
CA ILE A 736 33.88 -5.79 -1.93
C ILE A 736 34.78 -4.98 -2.84
N ASP A 737 35.79 -5.63 -3.40
CA ASP A 737 36.85 -5.00 -4.18
C ASP A 737 36.70 -5.33 -5.66
N PHE A 738 36.44 -4.31 -6.47
CA PHE A 738 36.30 -4.43 -7.92
C PHE A 738 37.61 -4.20 -8.70
N THR A 739 38.73 -4.18 -8.03
CA THR A 739 40.06 -4.10 -8.69
C THR A 739 40.25 -5.23 -9.68
N GLY A 740 40.68 -4.92 -10.91
CA GLY A 740 40.75 -5.86 -12.03
C GLY A 740 39.63 -5.73 -13.02
N THR A 741 38.63 -4.88 -12.72
CA THR A 741 37.65 -4.44 -13.72
C THR A 741 38.34 -3.62 -14.81
N SER A 742 37.87 -3.73 -16.06
CA SER A 742 38.43 -3.02 -17.20
C SER A 742 38.38 -1.50 -17.05
N ASP A 743 39.31 -0.80 -17.70
CA ASP A 743 39.31 0.64 -17.82
C ASP A 743 38.03 1.17 -18.43
N GLN A 744 37.80 2.49 -18.34
CA GLN A 744 36.63 3.17 -18.93
C GLN A 744 36.41 2.74 -20.38
N HIS A 745 35.17 2.31 -20.67
CA HIS A 745 34.77 1.83 -21.97
C HIS A 745 34.68 2.99 -22.98
N PRO A 746 35.14 2.84 -24.23
CA PRO A 746 35.09 3.91 -25.24
C PRO A 746 33.68 4.18 -25.81
N SER A 747 32.70 3.38 -25.49
CA SER A 747 31.26 3.51 -25.80
C SER A 747 30.49 3.72 -24.53
N ASN A 748 29.17 3.47 -24.54
CA ASN A 748 28.21 3.78 -23.50
C ASN A 748 28.00 2.69 -22.41
N PHE A 749 28.85 1.65 -22.38
CA PHE A 749 28.79 0.59 -21.39
C PHE A 749 29.38 0.98 -20.00
N ASN A 750 29.66 2.25 -19.80
CA ASN A 750 30.16 2.73 -18.51
C ASN A 750 29.02 2.87 -17.51
N ALA A 751 29.16 2.26 -16.34
CA ALA A 751 28.22 2.39 -15.23
C ALA A 751 28.77 3.39 -14.21
N PRO A 752 28.02 4.45 -13.86
CA PRO A 752 28.40 5.33 -12.74
C PRO A 752 28.58 4.57 -11.44
N SER A 753 29.45 5.04 -10.55
CA SER A 753 29.72 4.40 -9.25
C SER A 753 28.45 4.18 -8.42
N ALA A 754 27.47 5.05 -8.55
CA ALA A 754 26.13 4.90 -7.93
C ALA A 754 25.41 3.61 -8.35
N ILE A 755 25.60 3.16 -9.59
CA ILE A 755 25.07 1.87 -10.09
C ILE A 755 25.75 0.69 -9.38
N CYS A 756 27.05 0.77 -9.19
CA CYS A 756 27.81 -0.26 -8.47
C CYS A 756 27.33 -0.37 -7.00
N HIS A 757 27.13 0.75 -6.32
CA HIS A 757 26.53 0.78 -4.97
C HIS A 757 25.13 0.14 -4.96
N ALA A 758 24.29 0.46 -5.94
CA ALA A 758 22.95 -0.12 -6.06
C ALA A 758 22.97 -1.63 -6.29
N ALA A 759 23.87 -2.12 -7.15
CA ALA A 759 24.04 -3.55 -7.43
C ALA A 759 24.48 -4.33 -6.18
N VAL A 760 25.46 -3.81 -5.43
CA VAL A 760 25.89 -4.43 -4.17
C VAL A 760 24.75 -4.45 -3.15
N LEU A 761 24.07 -3.32 -2.98
CA LEU A 761 22.91 -3.21 -2.07
C LEU A 761 21.82 -4.25 -2.42
N TYR A 762 21.49 -4.36 -3.70
CA TYR A 762 20.50 -5.31 -4.22
C TYR A 762 20.91 -6.76 -3.91
N VAL A 763 22.13 -7.15 -4.27
CA VAL A 763 22.62 -8.52 -4.06
C VAL A 763 22.60 -8.90 -2.60
N PHE A 764 23.13 -8.08 -1.71
CA PHE A 764 23.14 -8.38 -0.27
C PHE A 764 21.73 -8.36 0.32
N ARG A 765 20.82 -7.51 -0.18
CA ARG A 765 19.42 -7.53 0.21
C ARG A 765 18.69 -8.82 -0.20
N CYS A 766 19.00 -9.36 -1.40
CA CYS A 766 18.43 -10.64 -1.86
C CYS A 766 18.86 -11.83 -1.00
N LEU A 767 20.02 -11.77 -0.36
CA LEU A 767 20.50 -12.83 0.53
C LEU A 767 19.83 -12.80 1.92
N VAL A 768 19.20 -11.70 2.29
CA VAL A 768 18.49 -11.59 3.57
C VAL A 768 17.13 -12.23 3.47
N ASP A 769 16.95 -13.34 4.18
CA ASP A 769 15.66 -14.02 4.32
C ASP A 769 14.78 -13.32 5.37
N ASP A 770 14.48 -12.05 5.13
CA ASP A 770 13.64 -11.25 6.00
C ASP A 770 12.99 -10.08 5.22
N ASN A 771 11.80 -9.66 5.65
CA ASN A 771 11.10 -8.52 5.07
C ASN A 771 11.59 -7.20 5.72
N ILE A 772 12.83 -6.81 5.43
CA ILE A 772 13.40 -5.52 5.82
C ILE A 772 13.31 -4.53 4.63
N PRO A 773 13.17 -3.23 4.87
CA PRO A 773 13.29 -2.25 3.78
C PRO A 773 14.70 -2.25 3.20
N LEU A 774 14.79 -2.00 1.91
CA LEU A 774 16.06 -1.69 1.27
C LEU A 774 16.51 -0.31 1.77
N ASN A 775 17.54 -0.23 2.59
CA ASN A 775 18.02 1.05 3.13
C ASN A 775 19.53 1.09 3.31
N ALA A 776 20.05 2.26 3.71
CA ALA A 776 21.49 2.50 3.87
C ALA A 776 22.16 1.56 4.89
N GLY A 777 21.40 0.99 5.83
CA GLY A 777 21.90 0.02 6.81
C GLY A 777 22.50 -1.22 6.14
N CYS A 778 21.93 -1.68 5.03
CA CYS A 778 22.46 -2.85 4.31
C CYS A 778 23.90 -2.67 3.82
N LEU A 779 24.35 -1.45 3.53
CA LEU A 779 25.71 -1.16 3.07
C LEU A 779 26.70 -0.88 4.20
N LYS A 780 26.26 -0.52 5.41
CA LYS A 780 27.14 -0.15 6.52
C LYS A 780 28.24 -1.19 6.85
N PRO A 781 27.99 -2.52 6.83
CA PRO A 781 29.03 -3.51 7.09
C PRO A 781 29.94 -3.81 5.88
N LEU A 782 29.71 -3.16 4.73
CA LEU A 782 30.38 -3.42 3.46
C LEU A 782 31.26 -2.23 3.09
N LYS A 783 32.57 -2.48 2.88
CA LYS A 783 33.48 -1.51 2.31
C LYS A 783 33.61 -1.77 0.81
N LEU A 784 33.22 -0.82 -0.02
CA LEU A 784 33.36 -0.92 -1.46
C LEU A 784 34.67 -0.28 -1.90
N ILE A 785 35.43 -0.93 -2.80
CA ILE A 785 36.57 -0.41 -3.50
C ILE A 785 36.25 -0.48 -4.99
N ILE A 786 36.00 0.69 -5.59
CA ILE A 786 35.64 0.86 -6.98
C ILE A 786 36.79 1.62 -7.67
N PRO A 787 37.47 1.01 -8.64
CA PRO A 787 38.61 1.67 -9.30
C PRO A 787 38.20 2.95 -10.02
N GLU A 788 38.96 4.02 -9.85
CA GLU A 788 38.81 5.25 -10.63
C GLU A 788 39.13 4.98 -12.11
N HIS A 789 38.51 5.73 -13.02
CA HIS A 789 38.66 5.60 -14.47
C HIS A 789 38.37 4.23 -15.04
N SER A 790 37.59 3.41 -14.31
CA SER A 790 37.11 2.11 -14.78
C SER A 790 35.74 2.23 -15.43
N MET A 791 35.35 1.18 -16.15
CA MET A 791 34.00 1.11 -16.73
C MET A 791 32.86 1.12 -15.72
N ILE A 792 33.13 0.98 -14.41
CA ILE A 792 32.14 1.06 -13.31
C ILE A 792 32.34 2.32 -12.43
N ASN A 793 33.21 3.23 -12.85
CA ASN A 793 33.42 4.55 -12.26
C ASN A 793 34.03 5.49 -13.31
N PRO A 794 33.25 5.81 -14.37
CA PRO A 794 33.75 6.64 -15.47
C PRO A 794 33.84 8.12 -15.09
N GLU A 795 34.64 8.85 -15.85
CA GLU A 795 34.74 10.31 -15.76
C GLU A 795 34.00 11.01 -16.90
N TYR A 796 33.58 12.25 -16.63
CA TYR A 796 33.07 13.14 -17.67
C TYR A 796 34.08 13.27 -18.82
N PRO A 797 33.68 13.17 -20.08
CA PRO A 797 32.32 13.17 -20.61
C PRO A 797 31.85 11.78 -21.10
N ALA A 798 32.25 10.69 -20.51
CA ALA A 798 31.94 9.33 -20.96
C ALA A 798 30.42 9.08 -21.06
N ALA A 799 30.01 8.42 -22.14
CA ALA A 799 28.64 7.94 -22.30
C ALA A 799 28.35 6.79 -21.31
N VAL A 800 27.11 6.73 -20.79
CA VAL A 800 26.73 5.84 -19.66
C VAL A 800 25.38 5.12 -19.84
N ILE A 801 24.66 5.34 -20.93
CA ILE A 801 23.27 4.87 -21.06
C ILE A 801 23.14 3.34 -20.91
N ALA A 802 24.03 2.57 -21.53
CA ALA A 802 24.06 1.11 -21.43
C ALA A 802 24.58 0.62 -20.07
N GLY A 803 25.24 1.46 -19.30
CA GLY A 803 25.69 1.14 -17.96
C GLY A 803 24.55 0.80 -17.01
N ASN A 804 23.43 1.47 -17.16
CA ASN A 804 22.24 1.28 -16.34
C ASN A 804 21.47 -0.01 -16.67
N VAL A 805 21.51 -0.46 -17.89
CA VAL A 805 20.67 -1.58 -18.41
C VAL A 805 21.50 -2.83 -18.76
N GLU A 806 22.78 -2.70 -19.01
CA GLU A 806 23.70 -3.80 -19.35
C GLU A 806 24.74 -4.03 -18.25
N THR A 807 25.63 -3.06 -18.01
CA THR A 807 26.73 -3.25 -17.05
C THR A 807 26.24 -3.45 -15.64
N SER A 808 25.09 -2.86 -15.24
CA SER A 808 24.42 -3.13 -13.96
C SER A 808 24.12 -4.62 -13.79
N GLN A 809 23.64 -5.30 -14.83
CA GLN A 809 23.36 -6.73 -14.81
C GLN A 809 24.65 -7.55 -14.68
N TYR A 810 25.71 -7.16 -15.40
CA TYR A 810 27.02 -7.81 -15.27
C TYR A 810 27.63 -7.65 -13.89
N ILE A 811 27.46 -6.52 -13.21
CA ILE A 811 27.91 -6.33 -11.83
C ILE A 811 27.15 -7.28 -10.89
N VAL A 812 25.82 -7.39 -11.04
CA VAL A 812 24.98 -8.30 -10.23
C VAL A 812 25.34 -9.76 -10.49
N ASP A 813 25.47 -10.17 -11.75
CA ASP A 813 25.85 -11.53 -12.12
C ASP A 813 27.28 -11.87 -11.64
N THR A 814 28.21 -10.89 -11.64
CA THR A 814 29.56 -11.06 -11.11
C THR A 814 29.53 -11.32 -9.60
N LEU A 815 28.72 -10.57 -8.86
CA LEU A 815 28.54 -10.75 -7.41
C LEU A 815 27.87 -12.08 -7.07
N PHE A 816 26.81 -12.46 -7.77
CA PHE A 816 26.18 -13.77 -7.57
C PHE A 816 27.11 -14.92 -7.96
N GLY A 817 27.91 -14.75 -9.01
CA GLY A 817 28.95 -15.71 -9.40
C GLY A 817 30.03 -15.89 -8.33
N ALA A 818 30.50 -14.81 -7.71
CA ALA A 818 31.44 -14.86 -6.59
C ALA A 818 30.83 -15.57 -5.37
N LEU A 819 29.58 -15.28 -5.05
CA LEU A 819 28.87 -15.89 -3.93
C LEU A 819 28.39 -17.33 -4.21
N GLY A 820 28.31 -17.74 -5.48
CA GLY A 820 27.90 -19.08 -5.89
C GLY A 820 26.44 -19.41 -5.59
N VAL A 821 25.54 -18.41 -5.56
CA VAL A 821 24.14 -18.59 -5.10
C VAL A 821 23.13 -18.65 -6.25
N VAL A 822 23.36 -17.93 -7.34
CA VAL A 822 22.47 -17.86 -8.50
C VAL A 822 23.31 -17.86 -9.77
N ALA A 823 22.90 -18.59 -10.80
CA ALA A 823 23.52 -18.53 -12.12
C ALA A 823 23.22 -17.17 -12.79
N ALA A 824 24.03 -16.79 -13.77
CA ALA A 824 23.87 -15.55 -14.48
C ALA A 824 22.46 -15.41 -15.11
N SER A 825 21.97 -14.18 -15.11
CA SER A 825 20.75 -13.78 -15.83
C SER A 825 21.02 -13.76 -17.35
N GLN A 826 20.10 -13.15 -18.12
CA GLN A 826 20.37 -12.86 -19.55
C GLN A 826 21.45 -11.78 -19.77
N GLY A 827 21.84 -11.04 -18.72
CA GLY A 827 22.90 -10.02 -18.75
C GLY A 827 22.48 -8.69 -19.34
N THR A 828 21.21 -8.47 -19.62
CA THR A 828 20.68 -7.22 -20.20
C THR A 828 19.25 -6.96 -19.78
N MET A 829 18.86 -5.71 -19.69
CA MET A 829 17.48 -5.26 -19.64
C MET A 829 17.12 -4.76 -21.05
N ASN A 830 16.54 -5.66 -21.86
CA ASN A 830 16.24 -5.37 -23.26
C ASN A 830 15.18 -4.29 -23.40
N ASN A 831 15.50 -3.26 -24.17
CA ASN A 831 14.58 -2.19 -24.50
C ASN A 831 14.42 -2.06 -26.01
N PHE A 832 13.17 -1.96 -26.47
CA PHE A 832 12.83 -1.70 -27.84
C PHE A 832 12.34 -0.26 -27.99
N THR A 833 13.15 0.59 -28.59
CA THR A 833 12.88 2.01 -28.77
C THR A 833 12.72 2.33 -30.23
N TRP A 834 11.65 3.05 -30.59
CA TRP A 834 11.42 3.54 -31.94
C TRP A 834 10.63 4.85 -31.91
N GLY A 835 10.75 5.63 -32.97
CA GLY A 835 10.04 6.90 -33.07
C GLY A 835 10.55 7.80 -34.20
N ASN A 836 10.06 9.04 -34.16
CA ASN A 836 10.48 10.15 -35.00
C ASN A 836 10.38 11.47 -34.25
N ASP A 837 10.45 12.61 -34.89
CA ASP A 837 10.37 13.95 -34.29
C ASP A 837 9.05 14.25 -33.57
N ARG A 838 8.01 13.42 -33.73
CA ARG A 838 6.66 13.65 -33.19
C ARG A 838 6.18 12.53 -32.25
N ILE A 839 6.61 11.31 -32.51
CA ILE A 839 6.12 10.11 -31.78
C ILE A 839 7.34 9.30 -31.37
N GLN A 840 7.29 8.84 -30.14
CA GLN A 840 8.30 7.92 -29.59
C GLN A 840 7.60 6.78 -28.88
N ASN A 841 8.19 5.61 -28.94
CA ASN A 841 7.83 4.46 -28.16
C ASN A 841 9.08 3.88 -27.49
N TYR A 842 8.90 3.46 -26.24
CA TYR A 842 9.89 2.75 -25.47
C TYR A 842 9.21 1.53 -24.85
N GLU A 843 9.77 0.37 -25.05
CA GLU A 843 9.18 -0.89 -24.60
C GLU A 843 10.26 -1.80 -24.04
N THR A 844 10.00 -2.35 -22.85
CA THR A 844 10.88 -3.33 -22.24
C THR A 844 10.46 -4.73 -22.65
N ILE A 845 11.42 -5.56 -23.03
CA ILE A 845 11.19 -6.93 -23.50
C ILE A 845 11.63 -7.90 -22.40
N CYS A 846 10.78 -8.86 -22.08
CA CYS A 846 11.05 -9.85 -21.05
C CYS A 846 12.34 -10.62 -21.29
N GLY A 847 13.09 -10.85 -20.22
CA GLY A 847 14.33 -11.61 -20.19
C GLY A 847 14.20 -12.99 -19.61
N GLY A 848 15.15 -13.34 -18.76
CA GLY A 848 15.17 -14.58 -18.00
C GLY A 848 16.00 -14.47 -16.74
N SER A 849 15.63 -15.23 -15.71
CA SER A 849 16.39 -15.34 -14.46
C SER A 849 17.31 -16.57 -14.48
N GLY A 850 18.44 -16.46 -13.80
CA GLY A 850 19.34 -17.58 -13.55
C GLY A 850 18.73 -18.66 -12.65
N ALA A 851 19.27 -19.87 -12.71
CA ALA A 851 18.91 -20.95 -11.81
C ALA A 851 19.58 -20.79 -10.44
N SER A 852 18.91 -21.23 -9.38
CA SER A 852 19.48 -21.37 -8.04
C SER A 852 19.66 -22.86 -7.68
N ALA A 853 20.16 -23.14 -6.48
CA ALA A 853 20.28 -24.53 -6.00
C ALA A 853 18.92 -25.23 -5.85
N GLU A 854 17.84 -24.47 -5.63
CA GLU A 854 16.50 -25.00 -5.34
C GLU A 854 15.51 -24.81 -6.48
N GLN A 855 15.79 -23.92 -7.45
CA GLN A 855 14.86 -23.56 -8.52
C GLN A 855 15.55 -23.47 -9.88
N ASN A 856 14.88 -23.96 -10.90
CA ASN A 856 15.30 -23.76 -12.29
C ASN A 856 15.19 -22.29 -12.68
N GLY A 857 16.06 -21.84 -13.60
CA GLY A 857 15.91 -20.54 -14.23
C GLY A 857 14.54 -20.40 -14.92
N CYS A 858 14.05 -19.18 -15.00
CA CYS A 858 12.75 -18.87 -15.55
C CYS A 858 12.89 -18.03 -16.82
N SER A 859 12.18 -18.38 -17.89
CA SER A 859 12.12 -17.60 -19.12
C SER A 859 11.02 -16.54 -19.04
N ALA A 860 11.19 -15.45 -19.81
CA ALA A 860 10.20 -14.38 -19.93
C ALA A 860 9.80 -13.75 -18.56
N VAL A 861 10.79 -13.52 -17.72
CA VAL A 861 10.65 -12.78 -16.44
C VAL A 861 11.19 -11.38 -16.63
N HIS A 862 10.51 -10.44 -16.03
CA HIS A 862 10.88 -9.02 -16.14
C HIS A 862 10.80 -8.32 -14.78
#